data_eb233f2371345dc10530899e15a2b315
#
_entry.id   eb233f2371345dc10530899e15a2b315
#
_cell.length_a   1.000
_cell.length_b   1.000
_cell.length_c   1.000
_cell.angle_alpha   90.00
_cell.angle_beta   90.00
_cell.angle_gamma   90.00
#
_symmetry.space_group_name_H-M   'P 1'
#
loop_
_entity.id
_entity.type
_entity.pdbx_description
1 polymer ?
#
loop_
_entity_poly.entity_id
_entity_poly.type
_entity_poly.pdbx_seq_one_letter_code
_entity_poly.pdbx_strand_id
1 'polypeptide(L)'
;MAKKKTPKRTAARPQLGETVQIHDAGLVMETPITNTLETNYMPYAMSVIVSRALPDIDGFKPAHRKLLYTMYTMKLLGGLRTKSANIVGSTMHLNPHGDAAIYDTMVRMGRGNESLLVPFVDSKGNFGKAYSRDMAYAAARYTEARLEPVCEELFRDIDKETVDFVPNYDNTTTEPCLLPVTFPTILANNTLGIAVGMASNICSFNLSELCAATVALLKDPEADIAAIMPAPDFVGGGNILYDAAEMASIYKTGRGSVRVRGTWVYNKEENMVEVNHIPPTTTLEAIIDKVSDLTREGKIKEISDIRDETDLNGLKLTLDLKRGQDPEKVMAKLCRLTPLEDSFSCNFNMLVGGQPRVLGVREILTEWIAFRTECVRRRAYHDLHTKEKRLHLLKGLEAILLDIDKAVRIVRETAEESEVVPNLMIGFGIDEVQADYVAEIKLRHLNREYIVKRTQEIDQLEADIADLNEIVGSNARIRKIMAAELNDVAKKYGQPRRCEILYEVPGSEETAEEEQIPDYPVTLFFTRESYFKKVTEKSLRNSGEHKLKEGDEIIFRKDTHNAVELLVFTDRHQVYKCRAADFPDGKVSQMGEYLPTALGMDEDEKPIFLAVLENGYKGWFLFCFANGKCAKIPAESYATKQNRRKLIKAYSDKEALADMLYLPEETEIAIRTSAGRLLLVGTAQIAAKTTKDSAGVAVITLKKNQHISELTLAEKLELADPHRYRVRSLPAAGAILRQEDSTEQMSLL
;
A
#
# COMPACT_ATOMS: atom_id res chain seq x y z
N MET A 1 -42.94 -37.66 -25.92
CA MET A 1 -42.13 -36.49 -25.51
C MET A 1 -40.68 -36.91 -25.38
N ALA A 2 -39.84 -36.46 -26.29
CA ALA A 2 -38.45 -36.88 -26.41
C ALA A 2 -37.57 -36.08 -25.50
N LYS A 3 -36.87 -36.73 -24.56
CA LYS A 3 -35.83 -36.12 -23.72
C LYS A 3 -34.62 -35.71 -24.60
N LYS A 4 -34.39 -34.42 -24.77
CA LYS A 4 -33.15 -33.88 -25.35
C LYS A 4 -31.96 -34.28 -24.46
N LYS A 5 -31.09 -35.14 -24.97
CA LYS A 5 -29.78 -35.46 -24.37
C LYS A 5 -28.86 -34.25 -24.57
N THR A 6 -28.40 -33.64 -23.47
CA THR A 6 -27.30 -32.66 -23.45
C THR A 6 -26.03 -33.38 -23.93
N PRO A 7 -25.23 -32.78 -24.81
CA PRO A 7 -23.96 -33.40 -25.21
C PRO A 7 -22.97 -33.34 -24.03
N LYS A 8 -22.53 -34.52 -23.61
CA LYS A 8 -21.36 -34.64 -22.72
C LYS A 8 -20.15 -34.01 -23.43
N ARG A 9 -19.64 -32.90 -22.93
CA ARG A 9 -18.30 -32.44 -23.26
C ARG A 9 -17.33 -33.53 -22.81
N THR A 10 -16.89 -34.38 -23.72
CA THR A 10 -15.71 -35.21 -23.55
C THR A 10 -14.52 -34.26 -23.47
N ALA A 11 -13.95 -34.08 -22.25
CA ALA A 11 -12.65 -33.50 -22.13
C ALA A 11 -11.68 -34.27 -23.03
N ALA A 12 -11.10 -33.61 -24.02
CA ALA A 12 -10.06 -34.16 -24.84
C ALA A 12 -8.97 -34.72 -23.94
N ARG A 13 -8.73 -36.03 -24.01
CA ARG A 13 -7.57 -36.64 -23.37
C ARG A 13 -6.35 -35.93 -23.96
N PRO A 14 -5.42 -35.43 -23.16
CA PRO A 14 -4.18 -34.88 -23.68
C PRO A 14 -3.50 -35.96 -24.52
N GLN A 15 -3.16 -35.65 -25.75
CA GLN A 15 -2.33 -36.53 -26.57
C GLN A 15 -0.96 -36.60 -25.84
N LEU A 16 -0.59 -37.81 -25.45
CA LEU A 16 0.74 -38.09 -24.89
C LEU A 16 1.77 -37.74 -25.98
N GLY A 17 2.50 -36.64 -25.77
CA GLY A 17 3.67 -36.30 -26.60
C GLY A 17 4.84 -37.28 -26.35
N GLU A 18 5.83 -37.24 -27.23
CA GLU A 18 7.02 -38.13 -27.22
C GLU A 18 7.90 -38.04 -25.94
N THR A 19 7.52 -37.21 -24.94
CA THR A 19 8.28 -36.92 -23.71
C THR A 19 7.73 -37.61 -22.44
N VAL A 20 6.92 -38.66 -22.58
CA VAL A 20 6.40 -39.40 -21.43
C VAL A 20 7.40 -40.46 -20.99
N GLN A 21 7.97 -40.31 -19.78
CA GLN A 21 8.81 -41.34 -19.16
C GLN A 21 8.04 -42.03 -18.03
N ILE A 22 8.03 -43.34 -18.05
CA ILE A 22 7.47 -44.18 -17.00
C ILE A 22 8.62 -44.60 -16.07
N HIS A 23 8.55 -44.15 -14.82
CA HIS A 23 9.45 -44.57 -13.76
C HIS A 23 8.71 -45.47 -12.79
N ASP A 24 9.42 -46.22 -11.95
CA ASP A 24 8.85 -47.12 -10.94
C ASP A 24 7.88 -46.42 -9.95
N ALA A 25 7.96 -45.10 -9.85
CA ALA A 25 7.08 -44.24 -9.05
C ALA A 25 5.79 -43.77 -9.79
N GLY A 26 5.57 -44.14 -11.06
CA GLY A 26 4.39 -43.75 -11.85
C GLY A 26 4.70 -43.07 -13.17
N LEU A 27 3.66 -42.52 -13.79
CA LEU A 27 3.74 -41.81 -15.06
C LEU A 27 4.23 -40.37 -14.84
N VAL A 28 5.40 -40.00 -15.35
CA VAL A 28 5.91 -38.64 -15.34
C VAL A 28 5.59 -37.96 -16.66
N MET A 29 4.83 -36.88 -16.61
CA MET A 29 4.49 -36.04 -17.78
C MET A 29 5.18 -34.70 -17.66
N GLU A 30 5.92 -34.32 -18.71
CA GLU A 30 6.46 -32.95 -18.83
C GLU A 30 5.33 -31.99 -19.16
N THR A 31 5.16 -30.97 -18.35
CA THR A 31 4.18 -29.90 -18.56
C THR A 31 4.90 -28.56 -18.57
N PRO A 32 4.71 -27.71 -19.60
CA PRO A 32 5.25 -26.36 -19.59
C PRO A 32 4.80 -25.60 -18.34
N ILE A 33 5.72 -24.91 -17.69
CA ILE A 33 5.42 -24.12 -16.47
C ILE A 33 4.34 -23.07 -16.73
N THR A 34 4.25 -22.53 -17.93
CA THR A 34 3.20 -21.60 -18.35
C THR A 34 1.79 -22.20 -18.20
N ASN A 35 1.59 -23.46 -18.59
CA ASN A 35 0.32 -24.14 -18.44
C ASN A 35 -0.05 -24.33 -16.96
N THR A 36 0.94 -24.66 -16.13
CA THR A 36 0.74 -24.80 -14.67
C THR A 36 0.40 -23.45 -14.04
N LEU A 37 1.06 -22.37 -14.46
CA LEU A 37 0.74 -21.01 -13.99
C LEU A 37 -0.68 -20.60 -14.41
N GLU A 38 -1.08 -20.81 -15.65
CA GLU A 38 -2.40 -20.42 -16.14
C GLU A 38 -3.53 -21.24 -15.50
N THR A 39 -3.33 -22.54 -15.35
CA THR A 39 -4.41 -23.44 -14.88
C THR A 39 -4.54 -23.55 -13.37
N ASN A 40 -3.44 -23.39 -12.64
CA ASN A 40 -3.43 -23.59 -11.19
C ASN A 40 -3.12 -22.31 -10.41
N TYR A 41 -2.08 -21.55 -10.80
CA TYR A 41 -1.63 -20.39 -10.04
C TYR A 41 -2.50 -19.14 -10.29
N MET A 42 -2.89 -18.87 -11.54
CA MET A 42 -3.73 -17.71 -11.85
C MET A 42 -5.11 -17.76 -11.17
N PRO A 43 -5.86 -18.88 -11.15
CA PRO A 43 -7.11 -18.96 -10.38
C PRO A 43 -6.91 -18.75 -8.89
N TYR A 44 -5.82 -19.27 -8.31
CA TYR A 44 -5.46 -19.02 -6.91
C TYR A 44 -5.16 -17.54 -6.68
N ALA A 45 -4.31 -16.93 -7.49
CA ALA A 45 -3.99 -15.51 -7.39
C ALA A 45 -5.23 -14.62 -7.50
N MET A 46 -6.10 -14.89 -8.47
CA MET A 46 -7.37 -14.17 -8.63
C MET A 46 -8.30 -14.35 -7.42
N SER A 47 -8.41 -15.56 -6.89
CA SER A 47 -9.18 -15.83 -5.66
C SER A 47 -8.65 -15.01 -4.48
N VAL A 48 -7.32 -14.97 -4.27
CA VAL A 48 -6.72 -14.16 -3.20
C VAL A 48 -6.97 -12.66 -3.39
N ILE A 49 -6.90 -12.17 -4.63
CA ILE A 49 -7.14 -10.77 -4.95
C ILE A 49 -8.61 -10.40 -4.66
N VAL A 50 -9.55 -11.10 -5.31
CA VAL A 50 -10.97 -10.72 -5.34
C VAL A 50 -11.71 -11.15 -4.06
N SER A 51 -11.43 -12.34 -3.54
CA SER A 51 -12.24 -12.92 -2.46
C SER A 51 -11.61 -12.77 -1.06
N ARG A 52 -10.42 -12.13 -0.95
CA ARG A 52 -9.73 -12.07 0.35
C ARG A 52 -9.06 -10.73 0.66
N ALA A 53 -8.24 -10.20 -0.26
CA ALA A 53 -7.26 -9.16 0.10
C ALA A 53 -7.75 -7.74 -0.18
N LEU A 54 -8.41 -7.50 -1.31
CA LEU A 54 -8.82 -6.15 -1.69
C LEU A 54 -10.22 -5.83 -1.14
N PRO A 55 -10.44 -4.58 -0.69
CA PRO A 55 -11.77 -4.10 -0.33
C PRO A 55 -12.58 -3.78 -1.60
N ASP A 56 -13.90 -3.93 -1.51
CA ASP A 56 -14.86 -3.47 -2.51
C ASP A 56 -15.26 -2.02 -2.29
N ILE A 57 -16.13 -1.50 -3.17
CA ILE A 57 -16.64 -0.12 -3.13
C ILE A 57 -17.38 0.20 -1.82
N ASP A 58 -17.95 -0.80 -1.14
CA ASP A 58 -18.56 -0.68 0.17
C ASP A 58 -17.54 -0.59 1.34
N GLY A 59 -16.23 -0.58 1.04
CA GLY A 59 -15.15 -0.46 2.01
C GLY A 59 -14.78 -1.74 2.74
N PHE A 60 -15.41 -2.86 2.42
CA PHE A 60 -15.23 -4.11 3.13
C PHE A 60 -14.58 -5.19 2.27
N LYS A 61 -13.75 -6.01 2.92
CA LYS A 61 -13.36 -7.31 2.41
C LYS A 61 -14.47 -8.33 2.67
N PRO A 62 -14.54 -9.44 1.93
CA PRO A 62 -15.57 -10.45 2.15
C PRO A 62 -15.68 -10.94 3.61
N ALA A 63 -14.55 -11.17 4.30
CA ALA A 63 -14.56 -11.60 5.70
C ALA A 63 -15.18 -10.54 6.63
N HIS A 64 -14.90 -9.24 6.40
CA HIS A 64 -15.49 -8.13 7.14
C HIS A 64 -17.00 -8.09 6.94
N ARG A 65 -17.44 -8.15 5.69
CA ARG A 65 -18.84 -8.09 5.31
C ARG A 65 -19.65 -9.24 5.93
N LYS A 66 -19.15 -10.46 5.84
CA LYS A 66 -19.76 -11.66 6.41
C LYS A 66 -19.91 -11.57 7.93
N LEU A 67 -18.86 -11.11 8.62
CA LEU A 67 -18.90 -10.91 10.08
C LEU A 67 -19.96 -9.88 10.47
N LEU A 68 -19.94 -8.69 9.86
CA LEU A 68 -20.89 -7.61 10.19
C LEU A 68 -22.32 -8.01 9.84
N TYR A 69 -22.54 -8.69 8.70
CA TYR A 69 -23.87 -9.19 8.32
C TYR A 69 -24.36 -10.27 9.28
N THR A 70 -23.51 -11.19 9.74
CA THR A 70 -23.88 -12.16 10.80
C THR A 70 -24.31 -11.44 12.07
N MET A 71 -23.56 -10.44 12.51
CA MET A 71 -23.92 -9.66 13.71
C MET A 71 -25.26 -8.93 13.52
N TYR A 72 -25.55 -8.44 12.33
CA TYR A 72 -26.82 -7.80 11.98
C TYR A 72 -27.99 -8.80 12.04
N THR A 73 -27.85 -9.98 11.43
CA THR A 73 -28.88 -11.03 11.44
C THR A 73 -29.12 -11.60 12.85
N MET A 74 -28.10 -11.59 13.71
CA MET A 74 -28.21 -11.90 15.14
C MET A 74 -28.90 -10.78 15.95
N LYS A 75 -29.36 -9.69 15.32
CA LYS A 75 -30.02 -8.53 15.94
C LYS A 75 -29.16 -7.83 16.99
N LEU A 76 -27.86 -7.75 16.75
CA LEU A 76 -26.91 -7.10 17.65
C LEU A 76 -26.77 -5.58 17.40
N LEU A 77 -27.52 -5.01 16.48
CA LEU A 77 -27.66 -3.57 16.32
C LEU A 77 -28.67 -3.04 17.35
N GLY A 78 -28.21 -2.18 18.28
CA GLY A 78 -29.05 -1.64 19.36
C GLY A 78 -29.44 -2.65 20.45
N GLY A 79 -29.06 -3.93 20.32
CA GLY A 79 -29.36 -4.99 21.28
C GLY A 79 -28.35 -5.13 22.43
N LEU A 80 -28.49 -6.19 23.23
CA LEU A 80 -27.53 -6.55 24.26
C LEU A 80 -26.27 -7.14 23.61
N ARG A 81 -25.11 -6.93 24.25
CA ARG A 81 -23.87 -7.61 23.83
C ARG A 81 -23.97 -9.12 24.06
N THR A 82 -23.38 -9.90 23.18
CA THR A 82 -23.23 -11.35 23.33
C THR A 82 -21.75 -11.74 23.39
N LYS A 83 -21.46 -12.96 23.82
CA LYS A 83 -20.08 -13.46 23.82
C LYS A 83 -19.50 -13.49 22.42
N SER A 84 -18.28 -13.01 22.27
CA SER A 84 -17.60 -12.99 20.98
C SER A 84 -17.51 -14.38 20.36
N ALA A 85 -17.34 -15.43 21.16
CA ALA A 85 -17.33 -16.81 20.68
C ALA A 85 -18.65 -17.22 19.98
N ASN A 86 -19.82 -16.71 20.41
CA ASN A 86 -21.09 -16.98 19.74
C ASN A 86 -21.15 -16.33 18.37
N ILE A 87 -20.65 -15.08 18.25
CA ILE A 87 -20.60 -14.35 17.00
C ILE A 87 -19.69 -15.09 16.02
N VAL A 88 -18.48 -15.49 16.49
CA VAL A 88 -17.52 -16.24 15.68
C VAL A 88 -18.12 -17.54 15.16
N GLY A 89 -18.75 -18.33 16.04
CA GLY A 89 -19.41 -19.59 15.65
C GLY A 89 -20.53 -19.38 14.61
N SER A 90 -21.37 -18.34 14.81
CA SER A 90 -22.43 -18.00 13.84
C SER A 90 -21.86 -17.51 12.50
N THR A 91 -20.74 -16.78 12.51
CA THR A 91 -20.10 -16.30 11.28
C THR A 91 -19.54 -17.43 10.41
N MET A 92 -19.19 -18.57 10.99
CA MET A 92 -18.68 -19.72 10.23
C MET A 92 -19.69 -20.28 9.22
N HIS A 93 -21.00 -20.05 9.41
CA HIS A 93 -22.02 -20.40 8.41
C HIS A 93 -21.90 -19.63 7.10
N LEU A 94 -21.30 -18.44 7.14
CA LEU A 94 -21.03 -17.62 5.94
C LEU A 94 -19.55 -17.66 5.55
N ASN A 95 -18.66 -17.83 6.50
CA ASN A 95 -17.21 -17.75 6.31
C ASN A 95 -16.53 -19.05 6.80
N PRO A 96 -16.30 -20.06 5.93
CA PRO A 96 -15.78 -21.37 6.30
C PRO A 96 -14.25 -21.34 6.55
N HIS A 97 -13.79 -20.39 7.36
CA HIS A 97 -12.39 -20.24 7.78
C HIS A 97 -12.24 -20.48 9.28
N GLY A 98 -10.99 -20.57 9.75
CA GLY A 98 -10.71 -20.79 11.16
C GLY A 98 -11.28 -19.71 12.08
N ASP A 99 -11.79 -20.12 13.22
CA ASP A 99 -12.39 -19.25 14.25
C ASP A 99 -11.46 -18.13 14.72
N ALA A 100 -10.16 -18.42 14.82
CA ALA A 100 -9.14 -17.41 15.16
C ALA A 100 -9.09 -16.25 14.16
N ALA A 101 -9.20 -16.52 12.84
CA ALA A 101 -9.17 -15.49 11.81
C ALA A 101 -10.43 -14.62 11.84
N ILE A 102 -11.60 -15.21 12.13
CA ILE A 102 -12.86 -14.48 12.30
C ILE A 102 -12.78 -13.58 13.54
N TYR A 103 -12.26 -14.13 14.64
CA TYR A 103 -12.12 -13.35 15.88
C TYR A 103 -11.11 -12.23 15.75
N ASP A 104 -9.96 -12.43 15.12
CA ASP A 104 -8.98 -11.37 14.82
C ASP A 104 -9.60 -10.25 13.98
N THR A 105 -10.41 -10.62 12.98
CA THR A 105 -11.18 -9.65 12.18
C THR A 105 -12.12 -8.83 13.06
N MET A 106 -12.87 -9.46 13.98
CA MET A 106 -13.76 -8.79 14.89
C MET A 106 -13.03 -7.86 15.86
N VAL A 107 -11.88 -8.30 16.37
CA VAL A 107 -11.00 -7.51 17.24
C VAL A 107 -10.60 -6.21 16.55
N ARG A 108 -10.08 -6.32 15.33
CA ARG A 108 -9.65 -5.14 14.54
C ARG A 108 -10.77 -4.17 14.21
N MET A 109 -12.03 -4.64 14.13
CA MET A 109 -13.20 -3.79 13.94
C MET A 109 -13.72 -3.19 15.24
N GLY A 110 -13.19 -3.62 16.37
CA GLY A 110 -13.61 -3.24 17.71
C GLY A 110 -13.09 -1.86 18.13
N ARG A 111 -13.97 -1.07 18.75
CA ARG A 111 -13.61 0.22 19.36
C ARG A 111 -12.45 0.08 20.36
N GLY A 112 -12.42 -0.99 21.14
CA GLY A 112 -11.41 -1.23 22.17
C GLY A 112 -10.00 -1.49 21.61
N ASN A 113 -9.89 -1.92 20.37
CA ASN A 113 -8.60 -2.18 19.69
C ASN A 113 -7.94 -0.91 19.17
N GLU A 114 -8.72 0.14 18.84
CA GLU A 114 -8.23 1.43 18.33
C GLU A 114 -7.45 1.32 17.00
N SER A 115 -7.89 0.40 16.13
CA SER A 115 -7.31 0.27 14.78
C SER A 115 -8.09 1.05 13.71
N LEU A 116 -9.36 1.38 13.95
CA LEU A 116 -10.23 2.07 13.00
C LEU A 116 -10.62 3.46 13.50
N LEU A 117 -10.64 4.44 12.60
CA LEU A 117 -11.10 5.79 12.89
C LEU A 117 -12.62 5.80 13.17
N VAL A 118 -13.39 5.00 12.40
CA VAL A 118 -14.81 4.75 12.60
C VAL A 118 -14.98 3.25 12.90
N PRO A 119 -15.01 2.85 14.19
CA PRO A 119 -15.17 1.44 14.56
C PRO A 119 -16.59 0.95 14.28
N PHE A 120 -16.74 -0.35 14.00
CA PHE A 120 -18.02 -0.99 13.70
C PHE A 120 -18.50 -1.96 14.79
N VAL A 121 -17.61 -2.35 15.68
CA VAL A 121 -17.91 -3.29 16.78
C VAL A 121 -17.76 -2.60 18.12
N ASP A 122 -18.88 -2.51 18.87
CA ASP A 122 -18.91 -2.06 20.26
C ASP A 122 -18.45 -3.24 21.14
N SER A 123 -17.22 -3.14 21.61
CA SER A 123 -16.48 -4.17 22.30
C SER A 123 -16.50 -3.98 23.82
N LYS A 124 -16.60 -5.08 24.57
CA LYS A 124 -16.47 -5.12 26.03
C LYS A 124 -15.50 -6.22 26.45
N GLY A 125 -14.57 -5.87 27.32
CA GLY A 125 -13.45 -6.70 27.73
C GLY A 125 -12.15 -6.29 27.03
N ASN A 126 -11.11 -7.10 27.16
CA ASN A 126 -9.81 -6.79 26.56
C ASN A 126 -9.76 -7.21 25.09
N PHE A 127 -9.81 -6.20 24.20
CA PHE A 127 -9.66 -6.32 22.75
C PHE A 127 -8.22 -6.00 22.27
N GLY A 128 -7.27 -5.89 23.19
CA GLY A 128 -5.90 -5.49 22.87
C GLY A 128 -5.83 -4.03 22.40
N LYS A 129 -4.65 -3.63 21.91
CA LYS A 129 -4.41 -2.30 21.35
C LYS A 129 -3.61 -2.42 20.05
N ALA A 130 -4.05 -1.76 18.99
CA ALA A 130 -3.40 -1.83 17.68
C ALA A 130 -1.99 -1.24 17.68
N TYR A 131 -1.73 -0.28 18.56
CA TYR A 131 -0.45 0.40 18.71
C TYR A 131 0.57 -0.36 19.60
N SER A 132 0.18 -1.50 20.17
CA SER A 132 1.07 -2.32 21.03
C SER A 132 1.04 -3.80 20.62
N ARG A 133 2.21 -4.37 20.49
CA ARG A 133 2.41 -5.82 20.25
C ARG A 133 2.14 -6.65 21.52
N ASP A 134 2.45 -6.09 22.68
CA ASP A 134 2.41 -6.78 23.96
C ASP A 134 1.02 -6.72 24.61
N MET A 135 0.19 -5.75 24.23
CA MET A 135 -1.20 -5.65 24.67
C MET A 135 -2.13 -6.52 23.81
N ALA A 136 -1.97 -7.85 23.89
CA ALA A 136 -2.77 -8.81 23.16
C ALA A 136 -4.22 -8.86 23.67
N TYR A 137 -5.15 -9.20 22.78
CA TYR A 137 -6.56 -9.39 23.14
C TYR A 137 -6.83 -10.69 23.90
N ALA A 138 -7.87 -10.68 24.73
CA ALA A 138 -8.31 -11.88 25.46
C ALA A 138 -9.05 -12.85 24.52
N ALA A 139 -9.11 -14.13 24.89
CA ALA A 139 -9.83 -15.14 24.13
C ALA A 139 -11.34 -14.80 24.01
N ALA A 140 -11.96 -15.19 22.90
CA ALA A 140 -13.33 -14.85 22.51
C ALA A 140 -14.42 -15.23 23.56
N ARG A 141 -14.13 -16.23 24.41
CA ARG A 141 -15.02 -16.62 25.50
C ARG A 141 -15.12 -15.61 26.64
N TYR A 142 -14.14 -14.72 26.79
CA TYR A 142 -14.11 -13.71 27.85
C TYR A 142 -14.64 -12.34 27.38
N THR A 143 -14.63 -12.08 26.09
CA THR A 143 -15.07 -10.82 25.53
C THR A 143 -16.53 -10.84 25.08
N GLU A 144 -17.14 -9.68 24.99
CA GLU A 144 -18.51 -9.48 24.52
C GLU A 144 -18.53 -8.37 23.46
N ALA A 145 -19.41 -8.52 22.48
CA ALA A 145 -19.52 -7.55 21.39
C ALA A 145 -20.96 -7.37 20.91
N ARG A 146 -21.22 -6.24 20.28
CA ARG A 146 -22.39 -5.92 19.46
C ARG A 146 -21.98 -4.94 18.36
N LEU A 147 -22.87 -4.61 17.45
CA LEU A 147 -22.63 -3.58 16.45
C LEU A 147 -22.65 -2.18 17.06
N GLU A 148 -21.76 -1.31 16.57
CA GLU A 148 -21.80 0.12 16.86
C GLU A 148 -23.03 0.77 16.24
N PRO A 149 -23.55 1.87 16.79
CA PRO A 149 -24.69 2.58 16.20
C PRO A 149 -24.49 3.02 14.75
N VAL A 150 -23.26 3.36 14.35
CA VAL A 150 -22.93 3.73 12.96
C VAL A 150 -23.25 2.60 11.97
N CYS A 151 -23.31 1.35 12.41
CA CYS A 151 -23.68 0.22 11.56
C CYS A 151 -25.13 0.28 11.06
N GLU A 152 -26.01 1.12 11.66
CA GLU A 152 -27.30 1.43 11.07
C GLU A 152 -27.13 1.94 9.63
N GLU A 153 -26.10 2.71 9.38
CA GLU A 153 -25.77 3.30 8.08
C GLU A 153 -25.17 2.31 7.09
N LEU A 154 -24.71 1.15 7.56
CA LEU A 154 -24.21 0.06 6.69
C LEU A 154 -25.35 -0.83 6.19
N PHE A 155 -26.39 -1.02 7.00
CA PHE A 155 -27.48 -1.96 6.74
C PHE A 155 -28.80 -1.27 6.39
N ARG A 156 -28.81 0.07 6.32
CA ARG A 156 -30.04 0.81 6.00
C ARG A 156 -30.65 0.30 4.70
N ASP A 157 -31.92 -0.10 4.79
CA ASP A 157 -32.73 -0.58 3.67
C ASP A 157 -32.19 -1.88 2.98
N ILE A 158 -31.38 -2.69 3.64
CA ILE A 158 -30.83 -3.94 3.07
C ILE A 158 -31.93 -4.96 2.74
N ASP A 159 -33.06 -4.90 3.45
CA ASP A 159 -34.26 -5.70 3.27
C ASP A 159 -35.13 -5.26 2.06
N LYS A 160 -34.76 -4.14 1.41
CA LYS A 160 -35.48 -3.58 0.26
C LYS A 160 -34.77 -3.86 -1.09
N GLU A 161 -34.08 -4.96 -1.19
CA GLU A 161 -33.38 -5.38 -2.41
C GLU A 161 -32.40 -4.34 -2.97
N THR A 162 -31.84 -3.51 -2.09
CA THR A 162 -30.89 -2.43 -2.47
C THR A 162 -29.57 -2.95 -2.99
N VAL A 163 -29.19 -4.18 -2.64
CA VAL A 163 -27.99 -4.89 -3.07
C VAL A 163 -28.35 -6.32 -3.47
N ASP A 164 -27.47 -6.98 -4.21
CA ASP A 164 -27.66 -8.36 -4.64
C ASP A 164 -27.25 -9.33 -3.55
N PHE A 165 -27.95 -10.45 -3.48
CA PHE A 165 -27.67 -11.56 -2.59
C PHE A 165 -27.26 -12.79 -3.40
N VAL A 166 -26.29 -13.53 -2.89
CA VAL A 166 -25.82 -14.80 -3.47
C VAL A 166 -25.92 -15.92 -2.44
N PRO A 167 -26.04 -17.17 -2.86
CA PRO A 167 -25.94 -18.30 -1.94
C PRO A 167 -24.56 -18.31 -1.26
N ASN A 168 -24.54 -18.69 0.03
CA ASN A 168 -23.30 -18.95 0.74
C ASN A 168 -22.57 -20.19 0.17
N TYR A 169 -21.41 -20.54 0.73
CA TYR A 169 -20.53 -21.61 0.24
C TYR A 169 -21.18 -23.00 0.18
N ASP A 170 -22.19 -23.30 1.00
CA ASP A 170 -22.90 -24.59 1.08
C ASP A 170 -24.35 -24.53 0.58
N ASN A 171 -24.79 -23.38 0.02
CA ASN A 171 -26.14 -23.10 -0.46
C ASN A 171 -27.27 -23.27 0.59
N THR A 172 -26.93 -23.17 1.89
CA THR A 172 -27.94 -23.27 2.95
C THR A 172 -28.60 -21.94 3.28
N THR A 173 -27.95 -20.81 2.99
CA THR A 173 -28.47 -19.46 3.21
C THR A 173 -27.93 -18.50 2.15
N THR A 174 -28.32 -17.24 2.21
CA THR A 174 -27.84 -16.19 1.31
C THR A 174 -27.05 -15.13 2.05
N GLU A 175 -26.12 -14.52 1.35
CA GLU A 175 -25.29 -13.42 1.87
C GLU A 175 -25.26 -12.24 0.88
N PRO A 176 -25.15 -11.00 1.34
CA PRO A 176 -25.10 -9.82 0.47
C PRO A 176 -23.74 -9.76 -0.25
N CYS A 177 -23.75 -9.46 -1.55
CA CYS A 177 -22.54 -9.20 -2.31
C CYS A 177 -21.80 -7.96 -1.83
N LEU A 178 -22.56 -6.91 -1.52
CA LEU A 178 -22.10 -5.62 -1.00
C LEU A 178 -23.06 -5.14 0.11
N LEU A 179 -22.63 -4.21 0.95
CA LEU A 179 -23.53 -3.54 1.90
C LEU A 179 -24.00 -2.19 1.33
N PRO A 180 -25.30 -1.79 1.55
CA PRO A 180 -25.87 -0.56 0.99
C PRO A 180 -25.45 0.68 1.78
N VAL A 181 -24.14 0.85 1.99
CA VAL A 181 -23.56 1.89 2.86
C VAL A 181 -23.99 3.30 2.47
N THR A 182 -24.35 4.12 3.45
CA THR A 182 -24.86 5.48 3.24
C THR A 182 -23.77 6.56 3.22
N PHE A 183 -22.52 6.19 3.49
CA PHE A 183 -21.34 7.05 3.40
C PHE A 183 -20.15 6.27 2.81
N PRO A 184 -19.11 6.93 2.25
CA PRO A 184 -17.98 6.27 1.62
C PRO A 184 -17.06 5.57 2.63
N THR A 185 -17.46 4.41 3.14
CA THR A 185 -16.76 3.62 4.16
C THR A 185 -15.34 3.25 3.75
N ILE A 186 -15.08 3.09 2.45
CA ILE A 186 -13.76 2.77 1.89
C ILE A 186 -12.68 3.81 2.24
N LEU A 187 -13.06 5.08 2.42
CA LEU A 187 -12.17 6.18 2.81
C LEU A 187 -12.35 6.59 4.29
N ALA A 188 -13.35 6.07 4.99
CA ALA A 188 -13.57 6.40 6.40
C ALA A 188 -12.62 5.67 7.36
N ASN A 189 -12.04 4.55 6.91
CA ASN A 189 -11.10 3.73 7.68
C ASN A 189 -9.90 3.32 6.83
N ASN A 190 -8.74 3.18 7.49
CA ASN A 190 -7.58 2.63 6.83
C ASN A 190 -7.76 1.13 6.52
N THR A 191 -7.28 0.72 5.36
CA THR A 191 -7.37 -0.67 4.91
C THR A 191 -6.05 -1.12 4.32
N LEU A 192 -5.48 -2.19 4.88
CA LEU A 192 -4.28 -2.86 4.38
C LEU A 192 -4.66 -4.22 3.80
N GLY A 193 -4.27 -4.49 2.57
CA GLY A 193 -4.47 -5.78 1.91
C GLY A 193 -3.22 -6.23 1.16
N ILE A 194 -2.82 -7.47 1.36
CA ILE A 194 -1.67 -8.08 0.68
C ILE A 194 -2.21 -9.24 -0.15
N ALA A 195 -2.12 -9.12 -1.46
CA ALA A 195 -2.51 -10.15 -2.42
C ALA A 195 -1.31 -10.64 -3.22
N VAL A 196 -1.53 -11.54 -4.14
CA VAL A 196 -0.50 -12.04 -5.05
C VAL A 196 -0.28 -11.02 -6.16
N GLY A 197 0.92 -10.43 -6.22
CA GLY A 197 1.28 -9.43 -7.22
C GLY A 197 0.62 -8.06 -7.04
N MET A 198 -0.24 -7.89 -6.03
CA MET A 198 -0.95 -6.65 -5.75
C MET A 198 -1.02 -6.39 -4.25
N ALA A 199 -0.98 -5.12 -3.87
CA ALA A 199 -1.23 -4.68 -2.51
C ALA A 199 -2.21 -3.51 -2.51
N SER A 200 -2.95 -3.37 -1.42
CA SER A 200 -3.81 -2.22 -1.13
C SER A 200 -3.38 -1.62 0.18
N ASN A 201 -3.24 -0.30 0.22
CA ASN A 201 -3.03 0.44 1.45
C ASN A 201 -3.74 1.78 1.33
N ILE A 202 -4.96 1.84 1.86
CA ILE A 202 -5.84 3.00 1.79
C ILE A 202 -5.80 3.69 3.14
N CYS A 203 -5.50 4.99 3.17
CA CYS A 203 -5.56 5.78 4.39
C CYS A 203 -6.99 6.20 4.72
N SER A 204 -7.25 6.48 6.00
CA SER A 204 -8.53 7.01 6.48
C SER A 204 -8.58 8.53 6.37
N PHE A 205 -9.81 9.04 6.25
CA PHE A 205 -10.12 10.47 6.29
C PHE A 205 -11.15 10.78 7.35
N ASN A 206 -11.16 12.00 7.84
CA ASN A 206 -12.16 12.42 8.81
C ASN A 206 -13.59 12.30 8.25
N LEU A 207 -14.49 11.68 8.99
CA LEU A 207 -15.84 11.36 8.51
C LEU A 207 -16.66 12.60 8.14
N SER A 208 -16.53 13.70 8.89
CA SER A 208 -17.24 14.94 8.62
C SER A 208 -16.76 15.59 7.32
N GLU A 209 -15.43 15.64 7.12
CA GLU A 209 -14.80 16.17 5.91
C GLU A 209 -15.12 15.29 4.69
N LEU A 210 -15.10 13.98 4.85
CA LEU A 210 -15.43 13.01 3.81
C LEU A 210 -16.88 13.15 3.33
N CYS A 211 -17.83 13.28 4.26
CA CYS A 211 -19.22 13.53 3.93
C CYS A 211 -19.39 14.90 3.22
N ALA A 212 -18.72 15.95 3.71
CA ALA A 212 -18.79 17.27 3.11
C ALA A 212 -18.19 17.30 1.69
N ALA A 213 -17.04 16.64 1.47
CA ALA A 213 -16.41 16.50 0.15
C ALA A 213 -17.31 15.73 -0.83
N THR A 214 -17.96 14.66 -0.35
CA THR A 214 -18.91 13.88 -1.16
C THR A 214 -20.15 14.70 -1.53
N VAL A 215 -20.69 15.48 -0.58
CA VAL A 215 -21.81 16.41 -0.84
C VAL A 215 -21.42 17.49 -1.85
N ALA A 216 -20.18 17.98 -1.79
CA ALA A 216 -19.68 18.93 -2.79
C ALA A 216 -19.66 18.33 -4.19
N LEU A 217 -19.16 17.09 -4.34
CA LEU A 217 -19.14 16.37 -5.63
C LEU A 217 -20.55 16.04 -6.15
N LEU A 218 -21.53 15.80 -5.29
CA LEU A 218 -22.92 15.61 -5.70
C LEU A 218 -23.51 16.87 -6.34
N LYS A 219 -23.06 18.05 -5.92
CA LYS A 219 -23.49 19.35 -6.46
C LYS A 219 -22.71 19.74 -7.68
N ASP A 220 -21.40 19.60 -7.64
CA ASP A 220 -20.45 19.96 -8.70
C ASP A 220 -19.38 18.85 -8.84
N PRO A 221 -19.37 18.09 -9.97
CA PRO A 221 -18.37 17.06 -10.21
C PRO A 221 -16.92 17.56 -10.20
N GLU A 222 -16.70 18.87 -10.46
CA GLU A 222 -15.38 19.49 -10.48
C GLU A 222 -15.02 20.20 -9.16
N ALA A 223 -15.83 20.06 -8.11
CA ALA A 223 -15.58 20.68 -6.82
C ALA A 223 -14.16 20.35 -6.29
N ASP A 224 -13.51 21.33 -5.67
CA ASP A 224 -12.20 21.15 -5.04
C ASP A 224 -12.35 20.39 -3.70
N ILE A 225 -12.23 19.08 -3.77
CA ILE A 225 -12.32 18.22 -2.59
C ILE A 225 -11.12 18.35 -1.66
N ALA A 226 -9.95 18.76 -2.17
CA ALA A 226 -8.75 18.92 -1.35
C ALA A 226 -8.85 20.15 -0.42
N ALA A 227 -9.61 21.18 -0.82
CA ALA A 227 -9.90 22.30 0.06
C ALA A 227 -10.81 21.93 1.23
N ILE A 228 -11.71 20.94 1.05
CA ILE A 228 -12.66 20.49 2.08
C ILE A 228 -12.06 19.42 2.97
N MET A 229 -11.28 18.53 2.40
CA MET A 229 -10.65 17.38 3.05
C MET A 229 -9.14 17.41 2.71
N PRO A 230 -8.35 18.23 3.41
CA PRO A 230 -6.98 18.56 2.98
C PRO A 230 -5.96 17.44 3.15
N ALA A 231 -6.18 16.53 4.10
CA ALA A 231 -5.25 15.44 4.40
C ALA A 231 -5.95 14.25 5.07
N PRO A 232 -5.34 13.06 5.10
CA PRO A 232 -5.80 11.93 5.90
C PRO A 232 -5.97 12.25 7.38
N ASP A 233 -6.73 11.42 8.08
CA ASP A 233 -6.91 11.46 9.53
C ASP A 233 -6.76 10.03 10.07
N PHE A 234 -5.97 9.85 11.12
CA PHE A 234 -5.66 8.53 11.67
C PHE A 234 -6.17 8.37 13.10
N VAL A 235 -6.56 7.15 13.46
CA VAL A 235 -7.13 6.84 14.78
C VAL A 235 -6.19 7.17 15.94
N GLY A 236 -4.90 6.96 15.77
CA GLY A 236 -3.87 7.26 16.76
C GLY A 236 -3.55 8.75 16.93
N GLY A 237 -4.12 9.63 16.10
CA GLY A 237 -3.75 11.04 16.10
C GLY A 237 -2.34 11.30 15.56
N GLY A 238 -1.69 12.36 16.05
CA GLY A 238 -0.37 12.77 15.60
C GLY A 238 -0.40 13.97 14.67
N ASN A 239 0.76 14.34 14.14
CA ASN A 239 0.93 15.48 13.25
C ASN A 239 1.20 15.00 11.82
N ILE A 240 0.40 15.43 10.87
CA ILE A 240 0.65 15.20 9.44
C ILE A 240 1.56 16.30 8.92
N LEU A 241 2.73 15.92 8.44
CA LEU A 241 3.65 16.84 7.78
C LEU A 241 3.20 17.02 6.33
N TYR A 242 2.57 18.14 6.05
CA TYR A 242 1.88 18.37 4.77
C TYR A 242 2.88 18.59 3.62
N ASP A 243 2.76 17.76 2.59
CA ASP A 243 3.46 17.93 1.32
C ASP A 243 2.42 18.04 0.20
N ALA A 244 2.34 19.21 -0.42
CA ALA A 244 1.34 19.50 -1.44
C ALA A 244 1.48 18.62 -2.70
N ALA A 245 2.70 18.24 -3.07
CA ALA A 245 2.95 17.40 -4.24
C ALA A 245 2.52 15.94 -3.99
N GLU A 246 2.86 15.40 -2.82
CA GLU A 246 2.43 14.05 -2.42
C GLU A 246 0.91 13.98 -2.25
N MET A 247 0.29 14.99 -1.62
CA MET A 247 -1.17 15.05 -1.47
C MET A 247 -1.87 15.13 -2.82
N ALA A 248 -1.40 15.98 -3.74
CA ALA A 248 -1.94 16.06 -5.10
C ALA A 248 -1.82 14.71 -5.85
N SER A 249 -0.71 14.00 -5.68
CA SER A 249 -0.51 12.66 -6.23
C SER A 249 -1.52 11.66 -5.68
N ILE A 250 -1.72 11.61 -4.36
CA ILE A 250 -2.69 10.71 -3.70
C ILE A 250 -4.10 11.02 -4.20
N TYR A 251 -4.50 12.29 -4.24
CA TYR A 251 -5.84 12.69 -4.70
C TYR A 251 -6.10 12.33 -6.16
N LYS A 252 -5.08 12.42 -7.01
CA LYS A 252 -5.18 12.17 -8.45
C LYS A 252 -5.02 10.69 -8.81
N THR A 253 -4.08 9.99 -8.18
CA THR A 253 -3.65 8.65 -8.61
C THR A 253 -3.85 7.54 -7.58
N GLY A 254 -4.21 7.89 -6.34
CA GLY A 254 -4.26 6.95 -5.22
C GLY A 254 -2.89 6.43 -4.77
N ARG A 255 -1.80 7.07 -5.21
CA ARG A 255 -0.42 6.70 -4.88
C ARG A 255 0.36 7.89 -4.36
N GLY A 256 1.17 7.66 -3.35
CA GLY A 256 2.00 8.65 -2.70
C GLY A 256 2.33 8.25 -1.27
N SER A 257 2.87 9.16 -0.49
CA SER A 257 3.20 8.91 0.90
C SER A 257 2.80 10.08 1.78
N VAL A 258 2.34 9.77 3.00
CA VAL A 258 1.96 10.76 4.01
C VAL A 258 2.87 10.59 5.20
N ARG A 259 3.66 11.62 5.53
CA ARG A 259 4.50 11.59 6.72
C ARG A 259 3.67 11.95 7.94
N VAL A 260 3.75 11.08 8.96
CA VAL A 260 3.08 11.25 10.24
C VAL A 260 4.11 11.28 11.35
N ARG A 261 4.02 12.28 12.20
CA ARG A 261 4.90 12.47 13.38
C ARG A 261 4.08 12.28 14.64
N GLY A 262 4.61 11.56 15.62
CA GLY A 262 4.05 11.47 16.96
C GLY A 262 4.00 12.82 17.66
N THR A 263 3.12 12.95 18.65
CA THR A 263 3.03 14.15 19.48
C THR A 263 3.52 13.88 20.89
N TRP A 264 4.08 14.90 21.52
CA TRP A 264 4.63 14.80 22.87
C TRP A 264 4.42 16.08 23.66
N VAL A 265 4.53 15.94 24.98
CA VAL A 265 4.53 17.05 25.94
C VAL A 265 5.76 16.95 26.82
N TYR A 266 6.44 18.06 27.05
CA TYR A 266 7.57 18.12 27.97
C TYR A 266 7.13 18.51 29.38
N ASN A 267 7.37 17.62 30.35
CA ASN A 267 7.16 17.85 31.76
C ASN A 267 8.49 18.40 32.38
N LYS A 268 8.47 19.71 32.69
CA LYS A 268 9.66 20.40 33.24
C LYS A 268 10.00 19.98 34.68
N GLU A 269 9.00 19.59 35.46
CA GLU A 269 9.19 19.25 36.87
C GLU A 269 9.98 17.96 37.02
N GLU A 270 9.64 16.97 36.18
CA GLU A 270 10.26 15.66 36.19
C GLU A 270 11.35 15.49 35.12
N ASN A 271 11.58 16.51 34.30
CA ASN A 271 12.56 16.52 33.21
C ASN A 271 12.40 15.35 32.25
N MET A 272 11.15 15.06 31.87
CA MET A 272 10.78 13.97 30.96
C MET A 272 9.89 14.44 29.81
N VAL A 273 9.91 13.69 28.72
CA VAL A 273 9.04 13.87 27.58
C VAL A 273 8.02 12.74 27.58
N GLU A 274 6.74 13.08 27.53
CA GLU A 274 5.62 12.16 27.42
C GLU A 274 5.12 12.14 25.98
N VAL A 275 5.28 11.03 25.28
CA VAL A 275 4.74 10.81 23.93
C VAL A 275 3.34 10.24 24.06
N ASN A 276 2.35 10.94 23.50
CA ASN A 276 0.94 10.60 23.63
C ASN A 276 0.33 10.01 22.33
N HIS A 277 0.97 10.26 21.19
CA HIS A 277 0.55 9.71 19.89
C HIS A 277 1.76 9.23 19.12
N ILE A 278 1.59 8.13 18.38
CA ILE A 278 2.61 7.55 17.50
C ILE A 278 2.04 7.33 16.09
N PRO A 279 2.88 7.26 15.06
CA PRO A 279 2.42 6.98 13.70
C PRO A 279 1.65 5.65 13.60
N PRO A 280 0.64 5.54 12.71
CA PRO A 280 -0.17 4.35 12.53
C PRO A 280 0.60 3.16 11.92
N THR A 281 1.83 3.38 11.48
CA THR A 281 2.70 2.39 10.82
C THR A 281 3.61 1.65 11.78
N THR A 282 3.63 2.04 13.07
CA THR A 282 4.56 1.51 14.08
C THR A 282 3.83 1.05 15.35
N THR A 283 4.56 0.42 16.24
CA THR A 283 4.11 0.06 17.59
C THR A 283 5.01 0.68 18.65
N LEU A 284 4.48 0.75 19.86
CA LEU A 284 5.17 1.32 21.02
C LEU A 284 6.51 0.59 21.26
N GLU A 285 6.49 -0.73 21.23
CA GLU A 285 7.66 -1.57 21.45
C GLU A 285 8.71 -1.40 20.36
N ALA A 286 8.30 -1.19 19.13
CA ALA A 286 9.24 -0.94 18.02
C ALA A 286 10.03 0.38 18.22
N ILE A 287 9.37 1.39 18.81
CA ILE A 287 10.02 2.65 19.17
C ILE A 287 10.99 2.42 20.33
N ILE A 288 10.54 1.72 21.39
CA ILE A 288 11.36 1.40 22.58
C ILE A 288 12.60 0.61 22.17
N ASP A 289 12.42 -0.46 21.38
CA ASP A 289 13.52 -1.30 20.90
C ASP A 289 14.53 -0.45 20.11
N LYS A 290 14.05 0.42 19.21
CA LYS A 290 14.90 1.27 18.38
C LYS A 290 15.66 2.32 19.19
N VAL A 291 15.02 2.97 20.17
CA VAL A 291 15.68 3.92 21.06
C VAL A 291 16.74 3.22 21.90
N SER A 292 16.45 2.03 22.42
CA SER A 292 17.38 1.21 23.21
C SER A 292 18.61 0.82 22.40
N ASP A 293 18.42 0.42 21.14
CA ASP A 293 19.52 0.07 20.24
C ASP A 293 20.40 1.29 19.94
N LEU A 294 19.79 2.44 19.62
CA LEU A 294 20.53 3.69 19.35
C LEU A 294 21.29 4.20 20.58
N THR A 295 20.75 3.97 21.78
CA THR A 295 21.44 4.30 23.05
C THR A 295 22.63 3.37 23.27
N ARG A 296 22.47 2.07 23.00
CA ARG A 296 23.54 1.06 23.10
C ARG A 296 24.66 1.33 22.08
N GLU A 297 24.31 1.78 20.89
CA GLU A 297 25.25 2.20 19.84
C GLU A 297 25.93 3.54 20.14
N GLY A 298 25.50 4.26 21.19
CA GLY A 298 26.03 5.55 21.56
C GLY A 298 25.62 6.73 20.66
N LYS A 299 24.65 6.49 19.77
CA LYS A 299 24.08 7.53 18.88
C LYS A 299 23.14 8.47 19.63
N ILE A 300 22.43 7.97 20.63
CA ILE A 300 21.59 8.75 21.54
C ILE A 300 22.19 8.62 22.94
N LYS A 301 22.65 9.75 23.49
CA LYS A 301 23.27 9.87 24.83
C LYS A 301 22.44 10.72 25.77
N GLU A 302 21.45 11.39 25.24
CA GLU A 302 20.62 12.41 25.87
C GLU A 302 19.54 11.83 26.78
N ILE A 303 19.14 10.58 26.53
CA ILE A 303 18.11 9.85 27.28
C ILE A 303 18.75 9.06 28.40
N SER A 304 18.14 9.05 29.58
CA SER A 304 18.55 8.24 30.73
C SER A 304 17.71 6.95 30.84
N ASP A 305 16.40 7.04 30.60
CA ASP A 305 15.48 5.91 30.67
C ASP A 305 14.30 6.07 29.70
N ILE A 306 13.67 4.97 29.34
CA ILE A 306 12.46 4.92 28.52
C ILE A 306 11.47 3.92 29.14
N ARG A 307 10.22 4.37 29.36
CA ARG A 307 9.20 3.57 30.04
C ARG A 307 7.88 3.62 29.28
N ASP A 308 7.21 2.49 29.22
CA ASP A 308 5.82 2.40 28.84
C ASP A 308 4.93 2.61 30.08
N GLU A 309 4.22 3.73 30.12
CA GLU A 309 3.26 4.09 31.16
C GLU A 309 1.83 4.14 30.63
N THR A 310 1.56 3.43 29.52
CA THR A 310 0.25 3.33 28.90
C THR A 310 -0.77 2.72 29.86
N ASP A 311 -1.87 3.41 30.05
CA ASP A 311 -2.94 3.00 30.96
C ASP A 311 -4.32 3.11 30.30
N LEU A 312 -5.40 3.16 31.10
CA LEU A 312 -6.78 3.32 30.63
C LEU A 312 -7.06 4.69 30.00
N ASN A 313 -6.21 5.70 30.23
CA ASN A 313 -6.34 7.04 29.68
C ASN A 313 -5.75 7.13 28.26
N GLY A 314 -4.97 6.15 27.86
CA GLY A 314 -4.38 6.07 26.51
C GLY A 314 -2.89 5.78 26.50
N LEU A 315 -2.29 5.91 25.31
CA LEU A 315 -0.88 5.71 25.09
C LEU A 315 -0.06 6.77 25.85
N LYS A 316 0.94 6.33 26.61
CA LYS A 316 1.91 7.18 27.29
C LYS A 316 3.29 6.51 27.29
N LEU A 317 4.18 6.99 26.42
CA LEU A 317 5.57 6.60 26.41
C LEU A 317 6.40 7.71 27.03
N THR A 318 7.07 7.43 28.14
CA THR A 318 7.86 8.39 28.92
C THR A 318 9.35 8.25 28.62
N LEU A 319 10.00 9.35 28.29
CA LEU A 319 11.43 9.47 28.00
C LEU A 319 12.07 10.37 29.05
N ASP A 320 12.88 9.83 29.95
CA ASP A 320 13.61 10.60 30.93
C ASP A 320 14.87 11.22 30.29
N LEU A 321 14.96 12.55 30.32
CA LEU A 321 16.09 13.25 29.76
C LEU A 321 17.21 13.43 30.81
N LYS A 322 18.46 13.41 30.34
CA LYS A 322 19.57 13.82 31.16
C LYS A 322 19.54 15.33 31.41
N ARG A 323 20.07 15.75 32.53
CA ARG A 323 20.09 17.18 32.91
C ARG A 323 20.82 18.03 31.88
N GLY A 324 20.24 19.18 31.55
CA GLY A 324 20.81 20.16 30.61
C GLY A 324 20.61 19.84 29.13
N GLN A 325 19.79 18.87 28.82
CA GLN A 325 19.40 18.59 27.44
C GLN A 325 18.22 19.47 27.01
N ASP A 326 18.21 19.84 25.73
CA ASP A 326 17.10 20.55 25.11
C ASP A 326 16.07 19.54 24.59
N PRO A 327 14.84 19.50 25.14
CA PRO A 327 13.84 18.52 24.76
C PRO A 327 13.50 18.54 23.26
N GLU A 328 13.39 19.73 22.64
CA GLU A 328 13.02 19.88 21.24
C GLU A 328 14.10 19.30 20.30
N LYS A 329 15.37 19.53 20.61
CA LYS A 329 16.50 18.97 19.85
C LYS A 329 16.57 17.45 19.99
N VAL A 330 16.32 16.93 21.19
CA VAL A 330 16.28 15.48 21.44
C VAL A 330 15.14 14.84 20.65
N MET A 331 13.94 15.43 20.70
CA MET A 331 12.78 14.90 19.96
C MET A 331 12.96 15.01 18.45
N ALA A 332 13.52 16.11 17.93
CA ALA A 332 13.85 16.21 16.50
C ALA A 332 14.83 15.12 16.05
N LYS A 333 15.82 14.80 16.89
CA LYS A 333 16.79 13.71 16.65
C LYS A 333 16.08 12.34 16.68
N LEU A 334 15.18 12.12 17.64
CA LEU A 334 14.41 10.89 17.75
C LEU A 334 13.47 10.69 16.54
N CYS A 335 12.75 11.73 16.12
CA CYS A 335 11.89 11.68 14.93
C CYS A 335 12.68 11.26 13.67
N ARG A 336 13.92 11.73 13.53
CA ARG A 336 14.79 11.36 12.40
C ARG A 336 15.30 9.92 12.44
N LEU A 337 15.59 9.38 13.64
CA LEU A 337 16.29 8.11 13.84
C LEU A 337 15.38 6.93 14.22
N THR A 338 14.14 7.21 14.59
CA THR A 338 13.17 6.21 15.08
C THR A 338 11.83 6.33 14.35
N PRO A 339 10.95 5.34 14.46
CA PRO A 339 9.60 5.40 13.90
C PRO A 339 8.63 6.39 14.62
N LEU A 340 9.12 7.33 15.45
CA LEU A 340 8.32 8.45 15.96
C LEU A 340 7.89 9.42 14.85
N GLU A 341 8.58 9.44 13.74
CA GLU A 341 8.13 9.98 12.47
C GLU A 341 8.27 8.89 11.41
N ASP A 342 7.19 8.59 10.72
CA ASP A 342 7.19 7.53 9.71
C ASP A 342 6.27 7.90 8.55
N SER A 343 6.41 7.18 7.45
CA SER A 343 5.72 7.45 6.19
C SER A 343 4.67 6.37 5.91
N PHE A 344 3.39 6.78 5.86
CA PHE A 344 2.30 5.94 5.41
C PHE A 344 2.25 5.93 3.88
N SER A 345 2.64 4.81 3.28
CA SER A 345 2.64 4.65 1.81
C SER A 345 1.23 4.33 1.31
N CYS A 346 0.65 5.24 0.53
CA CYS A 346 -0.67 5.07 -0.08
C CYS A 346 -0.61 4.26 -1.38
N ASN A 347 -1.51 3.30 -1.52
CA ASN A 347 -1.78 2.56 -2.76
C ASN A 347 -3.27 2.16 -2.76
N PHE A 348 -4.13 2.99 -3.33
CA PHE A 348 -5.58 2.86 -3.26
C PHE A 348 -6.09 1.85 -4.29
N ASN A 349 -5.70 0.60 -4.10
CA ASN A 349 -6.12 -0.52 -4.92
C ASN A 349 -7.36 -1.17 -4.31
N MET A 350 -8.46 -1.19 -5.05
CA MET A 350 -9.76 -1.70 -4.61
C MET A 350 -10.48 -2.41 -5.74
N LEU A 351 -11.56 -3.11 -5.42
CA LEU A 351 -12.42 -3.74 -6.41
C LEU A 351 -13.54 -2.78 -6.84
N VAL A 352 -13.73 -2.67 -8.14
CA VAL A 352 -14.87 -2.00 -8.76
C VAL A 352 -15.48 -2.95 -9.79
N GLY A 353 -16.72 -3.38 -9.56
CA GLY A 353 -17.35 -4.39 -10.41
C GLY A 353 -16.58 -5.72 -10.48
N GLY A 354 -15.92 -6.11 -9.37
CA GLY A 354 -15.13 -7.34 -9.26
C GLY A 354 -13.74 -7.26 -9.92
N GLN A 355 -13.31 -6.09 -10.40
CA GLN A 355 -12.00 -5.90 -11.02
C GLN A 355 -11.11 -5.00 -10.15
N PRO A 356 -9.82 -5.36 -9.93
CA PRO A 356 -8.90 -4.53 -9.18
C PRO A 356 -8.53 -3.28 -9.97
N ARG A 357 -8.68 -2.12 -9.35
CA ARG A 357 -8.32 -0.80 -9.91
C ARG A 357 -7.62 0.05 -8.86
N VAL A 358 -6.61 0.79 -9.27
CA VAL A 358 -5.97 1.83 -8.44
C VAL A 358 -6.60 3.16 -8.84
N LEU A 359 -7.26 3.82 -7.88
CA LEU A 359 -8.06 5.02 -8.12
C LEU A 359 -7.63 6.16 -7.21
N GLY A 360 -7.70 7.39 -7.70
CA GLY A 360 -7.58 8.59 -6.89
C GLY A 360 -8.81 8.81 -6.00
N VAL A 361 -8.70 9.71 -5.02
CA VAL A 361 -9.79 10.00 -4.08
C VAL A 361 -11.07 10.44 -4.81
N ARG A 362 -10.96 11.34 -5.79
CA ARG A 362 -12.11 11.80 -6.60
C ARG A 362 -12.79 10.64 -7.33
N GLU A 363 -12.00 9.76 -7.95
CA GLU A 363 -12.52 8.62 -8.69
C GLU A 363 -13.25 7.64 -7.77
N ILE A 364 -12.68 7.36 -6.58
CA ILE A 364 -13.31 6.52 -5.57
C ILE A 364 -14.66 7.10 -5.14
N LEU A 365 -14.72 8.39 -4.84
CA LEU A 365 -15.98 9.04 -4.47
C LEU A 365 -17.00 9.04 -5.62
N THR A 366 -16.56 9.18 -6.86
CA THR A 366 -17.42 9.11 -8.04
C THR A 366 -18.00 7.71 -8.24
N GLU A 367 -17.20 6.67 -8.11
CA GLU A 367 -17.66 5.27 -8.18
C GLU A 367 -18.61 4.96 -7.01
N TRP A 368 -18.31 5.46 -5.80
CA TRP A 368 -19.21 5.30 -4.66
C TRP A 368 -20.55 6.04 -4.87
N ILE A 369 -20.54 7.25 -5.43
CA ILE A 369 -21.77 7.99 -5.77
C ILE A 369 -22.60 7.20 -6.79
N ALA A 370 -21.98 6.58 -7.78
CA ALA A 370 -22.67 5.73 -8.75
C ALA A 370 -23.31 4.51 -8.07
N PHE A 371 -22.54 3.81 -7.22
CA PHE A 371 -23.04 2.68 -6.43
C PHE A 371 -24.20 3.08 -5.52
N ARG A 372 -24.06 4.15 -4.74
CA ARG A 372 -25.13 4.60 -3.83
C ARG A 372 -26.36 5.10 -4.57
N THR A 373 -26.19 5.74 -5.73
CA THR A 373 -27.30 6.15 -6.59
C THR A 373 -28.17 4.96 -6.95
N GLU A 374 -27.55 3.83 -7.28
CA GLU A 374 -28.29 2.60 -7.60
C GLU A 374 -28.99 2.02 -6.36
N CYS A 375 -28.33 2.00 -5.20
CA CYS A 375 -28.98 1.57 -3.96
C CYS A 375 -30.23 2.41 -3.63
N VAL A 376 -30.16 3.72 -3.75
CA VAL A 376 -31.32 4.62 -3.50
C VAL A 376 -32.42 4.41 -4.52
N ARG A 377 -32.08 4.20 -5.80
CA ARG A 377 -33.04 3.90 -6.88
C ARG A 377 -33.76 2.58 -6.61
N ARG A 378 -33.02 1.52 -6.29
CA ARG A 378 -33.58 0.20 -5.96
C ARG A 378 -34.49 0.23 -4.75
N ARG A 379 -34.10 0.96 -3.69
CA ARG A 379 -34.96 1.23 -2.53
C ARG A 379 -36.27 1.89 -2.94
N ALA A 380 -36.19 2.98 -3.70
CA ALA A 380 -37.37 3.70 -4.16
C ALA A 380 -38.28 2.81 -5.05
N TYR A 381 -37.68 1.99 -5.89
CA TYR A 381 -38.40 1.03 -6.73
C TYR A 381 -39.09 -0.06 -5.88
N HIS A 382 -38.43 -0.61 -4.88
CA HIS A 382 -39.03 -1.59 -3.96
C HIS A 382 -40.21 -0.97 -3.17
N ASP A 383 -40.04 0.23 -2.64
CA ASP A 383 -41.09 0.96 -1.91
C ASP A 383 -42.26 1.29 -2.85
N LEU A 384 -41.98 1.74 -4.07
CA LEU A 384 -42.99 1.98 -5.12
C LEU A 384 -43.82 0.73 -5.40
N HIS A 385 -43.16 -0.38 -5.71
CA HIS A 385 -43.85 -1.63 -6.03
C HIS A 385 -44.68 -2.18 -4.85
N THR A 386 -44.18 -2.04 -3.63
CA THR A 386 -44.91 -2.41 -2.40
C THR A 386 -46.15 -1.55 -2.23
N LYS A 387 -46.05 -0.22 -2.45
CA LYS A 387 -47.17 0.71 -2.36
C LYS A 387 -48.17 0.52 -3.49
N GLU A 388 -47.72 0.27 -4.70
CA GLU A 388 -48.57 -0.07 -5.85
C GLU A 388 -49.42 -1.32 -5.60
N LYS A 389 -48.78 -2.38 -5.09
CA LYS A 389 -49.53 -3.62 -4.70
C LYS A 389 -50.58 -3.29 -3.62
N ARG A 390 -50.19 -2.46 -2.63
CA ARG A 390 -51.17 -2.07 -1.57
C ARG A 390 -52.30 -1.23 -2.10
N LEU A 391 -52.02 -0.25 -2.96
CA LEU A 391 -53.00 0.60 -3.61
C LEU A 391 -53.97 -0.22 -4.47
N HIS A 392 -53.41 -1.19 -5.21
CA HIS A 392 -54.21 -2.09 -6.04
C HIS A 392 -55.27 -2.86 -5.23
N LEU A 393 -54.88 -3.41 -4.08
CA LEU A 393 -55.80 -4.09 -3.19
C LEU A 393 -56.87 -3.13 -2.62
N LEU A 394 -56.49 -1.93 -2.25
CA LEU A 394 -57.40 -0.93 -1.66
C LEU A 394 -58.38 -0.38 -2.73
N LYS A 395 -57.99 -0.26 -4.00
CA LYS A 395 -58.89 0.13 -5.07
C LYS A 395 -59.97 -0.93 -5.35
N GLY A 396 -59.64 -2.21 -5.23
CA GLY A 396 -60.62 -3.28 -5.27
C GLY A 396 -61.63 -3.17 -4.08
N LEU A 397 -61.12 -2.86 -2.89
CA LEU A 397 -61.97 -2.62 -1.73
C LEU A 397 -62.86 -1.39 -1.92
N GLU A 398 -62.33 -0.28 -2.45
CA GLU A 398 -63.07 0.95 -2.74
C GLU A 398 -64.28 0.71 -3.63
N ALA A 399 -64.06 -0.08 -4.74
CA ALA A 399 -65.15 -0.47 -5.64
C ALA A 399 -66.29 -1.18 -4.92
N ILE A 400 -66.02 -2.02 -3.93
CA ILE A 400 -67.00 -2.74 -3.16
C ILE A 400 -67.61 -1.84 -2.06
N LEU A 401 -66.88 -0.95 -1.44
CA LEU A 401 -67.37 -0.03 -0.44
C LEU A 401 -68.40 0.96 -1.00
N LEU A 402 -68.41 1.20 -2.31
CA LEU A 402 -69.47 1.97 -2.97
C LEU A 402 -70.83 1.25 -3.02
N ASP A 403 -70.86 -0.11 -2.97
CA ASP A 403 -72.08 -0.89 -2.95
C ASP A 403 -71.87 -2.17 -2.09
N ILE A 404 -71.84 -1.99 -0.78
CA ILE A 404 -71.58 -3.08 0.17
C ILE A 404 -72.73 -4.09 0.16
N ASP A 405 -73.99 -3.63 -0.02
CA ASP A 405 -75.14 -4.51 -0.04
C ASP A 405 -75.06 -5.48 -1.20
N LYS A 406 -74.60 -5.04 -2.35
CA LYS A 406 -74.34 -5.89 -3.49
C LYS A 406 -73.27 -6.95 -3.22
N ALA A 407 -72.17 -6.59 -2.56
CA ALA A 407 -71.13 -7.53 -2.20
C ALA A 407 -71.62 -8.60 -1.23
N VAL A 408 -72.33 -8.19 -0.14
CA VAL A 408 -72.91 -9.12 0.81
C VAL A 408 -73.96 -10.04 0.16
N ARG A 409 -74.71 -9.52 -0.80
CA ARG A 409 -75.68 -10.32 -1.57
C ARG A 409 -74.98 -11.37 -2.42
N ILE A 410 -73.96 -11.01 -3.19
CA ILE A 410 -73.17 -11.96 -4.01
C ILE A 410 -72.62 -13.07 -3.12
N VAL A 411 -71.97 -12.74 -1.97
CA VAL A 411 -71.41 -13.78 -1.11
C VAL A 411 -72.47 -14.68 -0.52
N ARG A 412 -73.69 -14.16 -0.15
CA ARG A 412 -74.82 -14.95 0.41
C ARG A 412 -75.53 -15.84 -0.61
N GLU A 413 -75.61 -15.36 -1.84
CA GLU A 413 -76.35 -16.09 -2.91
C GLU A 413 -75.43 -17.10 -3.66
N THR A 414 -74.16 -17.06 -3.48
CA THR A 414 -73.19 -18.01 -4.01
C THR A 414 -73.29 -19.34 -3.27
N ALA A 415 -73.51 -20.43 -4.04
CA ALA A 415 -73.76 -21.77 -3.49
C ALA A 415 -72.45 -22.45 -3.00
N GLU A 416 -71.32 -22.27 -3.71
CA GLU A 416 -70.05 -22.90 -3.39
C GLU A 416 -68.98 -21.84 -3.03
N GLU A 417 -68.20 -22.11 -1.99
CA GLU A 417 -67.12 -21.22 -1.52
C GLU A 417 -66.12 -20.85 -2.61
N SER A 418 -65.80 -21.83 -3.51
CA SER A 418 -64.93 -21.64 -4.65
C SER A 418 -65.41 -20.65 -5.72
N GLU A 419 -66.70 -20.38 -5.77
CA GLU A 419 -67.34 -19.44 -6.69
C GLU A 419 -67.45 -18.02 -6.17
N VAL A 420 -67.18 -17.78 -4.90
CA VAL A 420 -67.32 -16.45 -4.27
C VAL A 420 -66.40 -15.44 -4.92
N VAL A 421 -65.11 -15.78 -5.11
CA VAL A 421 -64.13 -14.91 -5.74
C VAL A 421 -64.47 -14.61 -7.19
N PRO A 422 -64.75 -15.58 -8.04
CA PRO A 422 -65.24 -15.36 -9.44
C PRO A 422 -66.50 -14.48 -9.53
N ASN A 423 -67.44 -14.68 -8.63
CA ASN A 423 -68.68 -13.91 -8.63
C ASN A 423 -68.48 -12.45 -8.20
N LEU A 424 -67.58 -12.20 -7.26
CA LEU A 424 -67.15 -10.84 -6.89
C LEU A 424 -66.39 -10.14 -8.02
N MET A 425 -65.53 -10.87 -8.73
CA MET A 425 -64.84 -10.35 -9.92
C MET A 425 -65.81 -9.87 -10.99
N ILE A 426 -66.78 -10.70 -11.32
CA ILE A 426 -67.79 -10.37 -12.35
C ILE A 426 -68.70 -9.23 -11.86
N GLY A 427 -69.10 -9.27 -10.55
CA GLY A 427 -69.99 -8.31 -9.99
C GLY A 427 -69.48 -6.89 -9.91
N PHE A 428 -68.19 -6.73 -9.64
CA PHE A 428 -67.55 -5.43 -9.41
C PHE A 428 -66.49 -5.05 -10.48
N GLY A 429 -66.15 -5.95 -11.40
CA GLY A 429 -65.14 -5.70 -12.43
C GLY A 429 -63.74 -5.61 -11.85
N ILE A 430 -63.47 -6.33 -10.75
CA ILE A 430 -62.17 -6.41 -10.07
C ILE A 430 -61.46 -7.70 -10.44
N ASP A 431 -60.14 -7.75 -10.24
CA ASP A 431 -59.35 -8.95 -10.49
C ASP A 431 -59.38 -9.94 -9.31
N GLU A 432 -58.84 -11.14 -9.53
CA GLU A 432 -58.81 -12.22 -8.54
C GLU A 432 -58.16 -11.85 -7.25
N VAL A 433 -56.97 -11.13 -7.29
CA VAL A 433 -56.23 -10.73 -6.10
C VAL A 433 -57.00 -9.70 -5.28
N GLN A 434 -57.72 -8.79 -5.93
CA GLN A 434 -58.61 -7.81 -5.29
C GLN A 434 -59.82 -8.49 -4.69
N ALA A 435 -60.46 -9.41 -5.43
CA ALA A 435 -61.65 -10.12 -4.98
C ALA A 435 -61.34 -11.02 -3.76
N ASP A 436 -60.20 -11.73 -3.79
CA ASP A 436 -59.75 -12.56 -2.69
C ASP A 436 -59.49 -11.73 -1.43
N TYR A 437 -58.75 -10.61 -1.57
CA TYR A 437 -58.55 -9.67 -0.45
C TYR A 437 -59.81 -9.15 0.18
N VAL A 438 -60.82 -8.92 -0.64
CA VAL A 438 -62.12 -8.41 -0.17
C VAL A 438 -62.96 -9.51 0.46
N ALA A 439 -62.94 -10.73 -0.09
CA ALA A 439 -63.67 -11.87 0.48
C ALA A 439 -63.22 -12.18 1.93
N GLU A 440 -61.96 -11.95 2.22
CA GLU A 440 -61.37 -12.14 3.59
C GLU A 440 -61.62 -11.01 4.53
N ILE A 441 -62.32 -9.92 4.17
CA ILE A 441 -62.56 -8.77 5.05
C ILE A 441 -63.49 -9.15 6.19
N LYS A 442 -63.09 -8.84 7.39
CA LYS A 442 -63.91 -9.02 8.60
C LYS A 442 -65.10 -8.05 8.59
N LEU A 443 -66.33 -8.55 8.80
CA LEU A 443 -67.55 -7.75 8.84
C LEU A 443 -67.44 -6.47 9.68
N ARG A 444 -66.73 -6.50 10.77
CA ARG A 444 -66.49 -5.30 11.65
C ARG A 444 -65.71 -4.18 10.91
N HIS A 445 -65.03 -4.47 9.80
CA HIS A 445 -64.28 -3.51 9.00
C HIS A 445 -65.14 -2.81 7.93
N LEU A 446 -66.42 -3.15 7.81
CA LEU A 446 -67.38 -2.48 6.93
C LEU A 446 -68.04 -1.27 7.56
N ASN A 447 -67.53 -0.75 8.68
CA ASN A 447 -68.03 0.45 9.36
C ASN A 447 -67.52 1.73 8.70
N ARG A 448 -68.23 2.84 8.94
CA ARG A 448 -67.93 4.15 8.36
C ARG A 448 -66.52 4.64 8.70
N GLU A 449 -66.03 4.40 9.90
CA GLU A 449 -64.70 4.83 10.33
C GLU A 449 -63.58 4.13 9.52
N TYR A 450 -63.76 2.82 9.31
CA TYR A 450 -62.81 2.03 8.52
C TYR A 450 -62.76 2.50 7.08
N ILE A 451 -63.92 2.77 6.46
CA ILE A 451 -64.05 3.28 5.10
C ILE A 451 -63.29 4.60 4.97
N VAL A 452 -63.53 5.58 5.81
CA VAL A 452 -62.86 6.87 5.77
C VAL A 452 -61.35 6.73 5.92
N LYS A 453 -60.88 5.85 6.81
CA LYS A 453 -59.43 5.56 6.96
C LYS A 453 -58.83 4.96 5.70
N ARG A 454 -59.56 4.08 4.98
CA ARG A 454 -59.06 3.46 3.76
C ARG A 454 -59.01 4.43 2.56
N THR A 455 -60.00 5.31 2.46
CA THR A 455 -59.98 6.37 1.45
C THR A 455 -58.80 7.31 1.68
N GLN A 456 -58.54 7.74 2.92
CA GLN A 456 -57.37 8.55 3.26
C GLN A 456 -56.05 7.81 2.98
N GLU A 457 -56.01 6.48 3.23
CA GLU A 457 -54.84 5.65 2.89
C GLU A 457 -54.59 5.59 1.35
N ILE A 458 -55.66 5.53 0.55
CA ILE A 458 -55.57 5.55 -0.92
C ILE A 458 -54.98 6.87 -1.38
N ASP A 459 -55.52 8.02 -0.94
CA ASP A 459 -55.00 9.34 -1.29
C ASP A 459 -53.52 9.50 -0.94
N GLN A 460 -53.14 9.03 0.27
CA GLN A 460 -51.74 9.08 0.70
C GLN A 460 -50.83 8.16 -0.14
N LEU A 461 -51.29 6.95 -0.48
CA LEU A 461 -50.55 6.03 -1.33
C LEU A 461 -50.37 6.57 -2.74
N GLU A 462 -51.39 7.21 -3.31
CA GLU A 462 -51.30 7.83 -4.64
C GLU A 462 -50.25 8.98 -4.66
N ALA A 463 -50.28 9.82 -3.62
CA ALA A 463 -49.28 10.89 -3.46
C ALA A 463 -47.85 10.32 -3.29
N ASP A 464 -47.70 9.29 -2.43
CA ASP A 464 -46.38 8.63 -2.19
C ASP A 464 -45.88 7.93 -3.44
N ILE A 465 -46.74 7.27 -4.22
CA ILE A 465 -46.41 6.62 -5.49
C ILE A 465 -45.94 7.65 -6.54
N ALA A 466 -46.62 8.81 -6.60
CA ALA A 466 -46.21 9.89 -7.47
C ALA A 466 -44.82 10.42 -7.11
N ASP A 467 -44.52 10.64 -5.81
CA ASP A 467 -43.23 11.10 -5.34
C ASP A 467 -42.12 10.02 -5.63
N LEU A 468 -42.41 8.75 -5.35
CA LEU A 468 -41.46 7.66 -5.62
C LEU A 468 -41.17 7.49 -7.12
N ASN A 469 -42.16 7.64 -7.99
CA ASN A 469 -41.95 7.63 -9.44
C ASN A 469 -41.03 8.78 -9.88
N GLU A 470 -41.19 9.98 -9.29
CA GLU A 470 -40.29 11.10 -9.56
C GLU A 470 -38.87 10.80 -9.06
N ILE A 471 -38.71 10.17 -7.90
CA ILE A 471 -37.39 9.76 -7.36
C ILE A 471 -36.73 8.75 -8.29
N VAL A 472 -37.42 7.70 -8.70
CA VAL A 472 -36.89 6.65 -9.59
C VAL A 472 -36.42 7.25 -10.93
N GLY A 473 -37.18 8.20 -11.49
CA GLY A 473 -36.90 8.85 -12.78
C GLY A 473 -35.86 9.99 -12.73
N SER A 474 -35.52 10.52 -11.55
CA SER A 474 -34.72 11.74 -11.44
C SER A 474 -33.42 11.56 -10.65
N ASN A 475 -32.27 11.55 -11.34
CA ASN A 475 -30.97 11.56 -10.68
C ASN A 475 -30.76 12.79 -9.78
N ALA A 476 -31.38 13.91 -10.08
CA ALA A 476 -31.29 15.12 -9.25
C ALA A 476 -31.97 14.94 -7.89
N ARG A 477 -33.14 14.26 -7.87
CA ARG A 477 -33.83 13.89 -6.61
C ARG A 477 -33.01 12.93 -5.80
N ILE A 478 -32.45 11.88 -6.43
CA ILE A 478 -31.58 10.91 -5.74
C ILE A 478 -30.35 11.60 -5.14
N ARG A 479 -29.66 12.49 -5.87
CA ARG A 479 -28.53 13.27 -5.35
C ARG A 479 -28.91 14.12 -4.13
N LYS A 480 -30.11 14.71 -4.13
CA LYS A 480 -30.62 15.49 -3.00
C LYS A 480 -30.85 14.60 -1.76
N ILE A 481 -31.39 13.38 -1.95
CA ILE A 481 -31.59 12.40 -0.88
C ILE A 481 -30.22 11.99 -0.31
N MET A 482 -29.26 11.63 -1.17
CA MET A 482 -27.90 11.25 -0.75
C MET A 482 -27.21 12.38 0.03
N ALA A 483 -27.33 13.62 -0.43
CA ALA A 483 -26.77 14.78 0.28
C ALA A 483 -27.38 14.96 1.68
N ALA A 484 -28.68 14.74 1.84
CA ALA A 484 -29.35 14.77 3.13
C ALA A 484 -28.86 13.63 4.05
N GLU A 485 -28.76 12.41 3.53
CA GLU A 485 -28.25 11.24 4.27
C GLU A 485 -26.79 11.47 4.72
N LEU A 486 -25.91 11.97 3.87
CA LEU A 486 -24.51 12.28 4.21
C LEU A 486 -24.41 13.37 5.30
N ASN A 487 -25.23 14.41 5.24
CA ASN A 487 -25.27 15.44 6.27
C ASN A 487 -25.76 14.87 7.62
N ASP A 488 -26.72 13.96 7.60
CA ASP A 488 -27.21 13.29 8.80
C ASP A 488 -26.13 12.38 9.40
N VAL A 489 -25.37 11.63 8.57
CA VAL A 489 -24.24 10.83 9.02
C VAL A 489 -23.17 11.71 9.67
N ALA A 490 -22.79 12.81 9.01
CA ALA A 490 -21.81 13.76 9.56
C ALA A 490 -22.27 14.34 10.89
N LYS A 491 -23.55 14.68 11.02
CA LYS A 491 -24.13 15.24 12.26
C LYS A 491 -24.19 14.21 13.41
N LYS A 492 -24.54 12.95 13.10
CA LYS A 492 -24.70 11.91 14.12
C LYS A 492 -23.39 11.30 14.58
N TYR A 493 -22.46 11.07 13.66
CA TYR A 493 -21.26 10.26 13.87
C TYR A 493 -19.96 11.00 13.60
N GLY A 494 -20.01 12.22 13.06
CA GLY A 494 -18.82 13.05 12.81
C GLY A 494 -18.11 13.43 14.09
N GLN A 495 -16.79 13.43 14.04
CA GLN A 495 -15.89 13.81 15.13
C GLN A 495 -14.87 14.83 14.62
N PRO A 496 -14.33 15.67 15.50
CA PRO A 496 -13.18 16.52 15.15
C PRO A 496 -12.01 15.68 14.64
N ARG A 497 -11.16 16.28 13.82
CA ARG A 497 -9.90 15.63 13.38
C ARG A 497 -9.07 15.23 14.60
N ARG A 498 -8.44 14.08 14.50
CA ARG A 498 -7.48 13.58 15.49
C ARG A 498 -6.04 14.00 15.14
N CYS A 499 -5.74 14.09 13.84
CA CYS A 499 -4.43 14.52 13.36
C CYS A 499 -4.41 16.02 13.08
N GLU A 500 -3.42 16.73 13.61
CA GLU A 500 -3.13 18.11 13.24
C GLU A 500 -2.34 18.15 11.91
N ILE A 501 -2.60 19.16 11.09
CA ILE A 501 -1.90 19.34 9.81
C ILE A 501 -0.86 20.44 9.98
N LEU A 502 0.40 20.08 9.84
CA LEU A 502 1.51 21.02 9.88
C LEU A 502 1.94 21.38 8.44
N TYR A 503 1.61 22.58 8.01
CA TYR A 503 2.00 23.12 6.70
C TYR A 503 3.46 23.59 6.67
N GLU A 504 3.98 23.98 7.83
CA GLU A 504 5.39 24.32 8.05
C GLU A 504 5.93 23.38 9.13
N VAL A 505 7.04 22.71 8.85
CA VAL A 505 7.64 21.79 9.82
C VAL A 505 8.54 22.61 10.75
N PRO A 506 8.20 22.78 12.04
CA PRO A 506 9.06 23.47 12.99
C PRO A 506 10.44 22.81 13.02
N GLY A 507 11.49 23.57 12.80
CA GLY A 507 12.87 23.10 12.84
C GLY A 507 13.43 22.57 11.50
N SER A 508 12.71 22.68 10.38
CA SER A 508 13.26 22.28 9.08
C SER A 508 14.28 23.28 8.51
N GLU A 509 14.26 24.53 8.95
CA GLU A 509 15.24 25.55 8.51
C GLU A 509 16.50 25.62 9.38
N GLU A 510 16.44 25.18 10.65
CA GLU A 510 17.59 25.25 11.57
C GLU A 510 18.37 23.93 11.71
N THR A 511 17.88 22.82 11.18
CA THR A 511 18.54 21.50 11.26
C THR A 511 19.03 20.96 9.92
N ALA A 512 19.22 21.79 8.94
CA ALA A 512 20.29 21.63 7.95
C ALA A 512 21.66 22.00 8.55
N GLU A 513 21.85 21.94 9.87
CA GLU A 513 23.12 21.50 10.40
C GLU A 513 23.26 20.04 9.95
N GLU A 514 23.79 19.85 8.71
CA GLU A 514 24.53 18.66 8.38
C GLU A 514 25.28 18.30 9.66
N GLU A 515 25.05 17.09 10.21
CA GLU A 515 25.98 16.55 11.21
C GLU A 515 27.34 16.94 10.66
N GLN A 516 28.03 17.88 11.33
CA GLN A 516 29.39 18.19 10.94
C GLN A 516 30.15 16.90 11.21
N ILE A 517 30.20 16.07 10.16
CA ILE A 517 31.01 14.86 10.14
C ILE A 517 32.40 15.39 10.48
N PRO A 518 33.01 14.97 11.60
CA PRO A 518 34.34 15.43 11.93
C PRO A 518 35.24 15.16 10.74
N ASP A 519 35.67 16.21 10.04
CA ASP A 519 36.53 16.07 8.89
C ASP A 519 37.97 16.10 9.32
N TYR A 520 38.66 15.00 9.09
CA TYR A 520 40.09 14.80 9.41
C TYR A 520 40.72 13.91 8.33
N PRO A 521 42.04 14.06 8.13
CA PRO A 521 42.75 13.29 7.13
C PRO A 521 42.77 11.77 7.45
N VAL A 522 42.47 10.96 6.43
CA VAL A 522 42.48 9.50 6.52
C VAL A 522 43.05 8.91 5.24
N THR A 523 43.62 7.70 5.32
CA THR A 523 44.00 6.89 4.19
C THR A 523 43.03 5.74 4.06
N LEU A 524 42.46 5.59 2.86
CA LEU A 524 41.54 4.51 2.49
C LEU A 524 42.29 3.40 1.76
N PHE A 525 42.01 2.15 2.12
CA PHE A 525 42.54 0.97 1.47
C PHE A 525 41.39 0.06 1.06
N PHE A 526 41.45 -0.49 -0.15
CA PHE A 526 40.53 -1.49 -0.62
C PHE A 526 41.27 -2.66 -1.19
N THR A 527 40.91 -3.89 -0.85
CA THR A 527 41.61 -5.12 -1.21
C THR A 527 40.82 -5.91 -2.25
N ARG A 528 41.52 -6.83 -2.95
CA ARG A 528 40.92 -7.72 -3.97
C ARG A 528 39.81 -8.61 -3.40
N GLU A 529 39.95 -9.05 -2.15
CA GLU A 529 38.94 -9.86 -1.43
C GLU A 529 37.85 -9.03 -0.77
N SER A 530 37.65 -7.77 -1.21
CA SER A 530 36.55 -6.89 -0.83
C SER A 530 36.61 -6.33 0.60
N TYR A 531 37.79 -6.27 1.20
CA TYR A 531 38.00 -5.61 2.49
C TYR A 531 38.32 -4.14 2.32
N PHE A 532 37.72 -3.31 3.15
CA PHE A 532 37.92 -1.86 3.19
C PHE A 532 38.48 -1.44 4.53
N LYS A 533 39.48 -0.57 4.52
CA LYS A 533 40.07 0.01 5.73
C LYS A 533 40.14 1.52 5.62
N LYS A 534 39.71 2.19 6.67
CA LYS A 534 39.93 3.61 6.88
C LYS A 534 40.93 3.78 8.02
N VAL A 535 42.06 4.35 7.73
CA VAL A 535 43.20 4.47 8.71
C VAL A 535 43.54 5.93 8.89
N THR A 536 43.60 6.39 10.14
CA THR A 536 44.05 7.77 10.45
C THR A 536 45.55 7.90 10.26
N GLU A 537 46.05 9.11 9.93
CA GLU A 537 47.48 9.37 9.78
C GLU A 537 48.28 8.96 11.02
N LYS A 538 47.75 9.19 12.22
CA LYS A 538 48.38 8.79 13.48
C LYS A 538 48.55 7.27 13.59
N SER A 539 47.57 6.54 13.13
CA SER A 539 47.61 5.07 13.12
C SER A 539 48.57 4.56 12.03
N LEU A 540 48.63 5.25 10.88
CA LEU A 540 49.49 4.87 9.76
C LEU A 540 51.00 5.06 10.10
N ARG A 541 51.37 6.17 10.80
CA ARG A 541 52.77 6.46 11.21
C ARG A 541 53.33 5.47 12.21
N ASN A 542 52.48 4.86 13.05
CA ASN A 542 52.86 3.97 14.13
C ASN A 542 52.75 2.48 13.79
N SER A 543 52.61 2.11 12.54
CA SER A 543 52.20 0.75 12.14
C SER A 543 53.25 -0.01 11.37
N GLY A 544 53.29 -1.34 11.62
CA GLY A 544 54.01 -2.31 10.82
C GLY A 544 53.24 -2.74 9.55
N GLU A 545 53.39 -4.00 9.15
CA GLU A 545 52.76 -4.56 7.96
C GLU A 545 51.22 -4.58 8.02
N HIS A 546 50.60 -4.43 6.87
CA HIS A 546 49.16 -4.55 6.72
C HIS A 546 48.67 -6.00 6.95
N LYS A 547 47.76 -6.18 7.89
CA LYS A 547 47.10 -7.48 8.04
C LYS A 547 46.07 -7.64 6.91
N LEU A 548 46.30 -8.64 6.06
CA LEU A 548 45.42 -9.04 4.96
C LEU A 548 44.94 -10.46 5.16
N LYS A 549 43.90 -10.88 4.44
CA LYS A 549 43.49 -12.27 4.33
C LYS A 549 44.60 -13.03 3.53
N GLU A 550 44.74 -14.31 3.77
CA GLU A 550 45.72 -15.12 3.05
C GLU A 550 45.46 -15.08 1.53
N GLY A 551 46.46 -14.66 0.76
CA GLY A 551 46.37 -14.48 -0.69
C GLY A 551 45.70 -13.20 -1.16
N ASP A 552 45.30 -12.28 -0.27
CA ASP A 552 44.69 -10.98 -0.61
C ASP A 552 45.76 -9.91 -0.83
N GLU A 553 45.44 -8.90 -1.63
CA GLU A 553 46.28 -7.76 -1.90
C GLU A 553 45.52 -6.45 -1.93
N ILE A 554 46.21 -5.35 -1.58
CA ILE A 554 45.65 -4.00 -1.66
C ILE A 554 45.66 -3.57 -3.15
N ILE A 555 44.49 -3.36 -3.70
CA ILE A 555 44.29 -2.91 -5.08
C ILE A 555 44.02 -1.41 -5.20
N PHE A 556 43.69 -0.76 -4.08
CA PHE A 556 43.43 0.68 -4.07
C PHE A 556 43.90 1.31 -2.74
N ARG A 557 44.58 2.45 -2.86
CA ARG A 557 45.02 3.30 -1.77
C ARG A 557 44.78 4.75 -2.15
N LYS A 558 44.18 5.52 -1.27
CA LYS A 558 43.93 6.97 -1.46
C LYS A 558 43.99 7.71 -0.12
N ASP A 559 44.85 8.75 -0.08
CA ASP A 559 44.88 9.72 1.03
C ASP A 559 43.77 10.74 0.76
N THR A 560 42.88 10.96 1.74
CA THR A 560 41.70 11.79 1.62
C THR A 560 41.16 12.22 2.97
N HIS A 561 39.94 12.66 3.08
CA HIS A 561 39.27 13.11 4.29
C HIS A 561 38.09 12.23 4.72
N ASN A 562 37.76 12.25 6.02
CA ASN A 562 36.70 11.43 6.59
C ASN A 562 35.30 11.75 6.04
N ALA A 563 35.05 12.99 5.62
CA ALA A 563 33.74 13.43 5.13
C ALA A 563 33.45 13.09 3.66
N VAL A 564 34.42 12.51 2.91
CA VAL A 564 34.25 12.24 1.47
C VAL A 564 33.17 11.22 1.18
N GLU A 565 32.47 11.42 0.06
CA GLU A 565 31.54 10.43 -0.50
C GLU A 565 32.30 9.35 -1.30
N LEU A 566 31.82 8.12 -1.18
CA LEU A 566 32.35 6.95 -1.83
C LEU A 566 31.27 6.30 -2.71
N LEU A 567 31.67 5.88 -3.91
CA LEU A 567 30.84 5.05 -4.78
C LEU A 567 31.52 3.69 -4.97
N VAL A 568 30.83 2.63 -4.56
CA VAL A 568 31.29 1.25 -4.70
C VAL A 568 30.53 0.57 -5.81
N PHE A 569 31.17 0.32 -6.94
CA PHE A 569 30.58 -0.39 -8.09
C PHE A 569 30.77 -1.91 -7.93
N THR A 570 29.76 -2.66 -8.37
CA THR A 570 29.74 -4.13 -8.23
C THR A 570 29.64 -4.85 -9.57
N ASP A 571 29.96 -6.13 -9.58
CA ASP A 571 29.86 -7.02 -10.73
C ASP A 571 28.40 -7.28 -11.19
N ARG A 572 27.40 -6.89 -10.38
CA ARG A 572 25.96 -6.95 -10.69
C ARG A 572 25.41 -5.66 -11.30
N HIS A 573 26.26 -4.82 -11.91
CA HIS A 573 25.88 -3.55 -12.55
C HIS A 573 25.15 -2.58 -11.60
N GLN A 574 25.56 -2.61 -10.32
CA GLN A 574 25.00 -1.78 -9.26
C GLN A 574 26.09 -0.87 -8.71
N VAL A 575 25.67 0.20 -8.03
CA VAL A 575 26.59 1.06 -7.29
C VAL A 575 25.97 1.38 -5.92
N TYR A 576 26.80 1.26 -4.90
CA TYR A 576 26.47 1.62 -3.53
C TYR A 576 27.10 2.95 -3.17
N LYS A 577 26.28 3.83 -2.60
CA LYS A 577 26.69 5.14 -2.13
C LYS A 577 26.88 5.11 -0.61
N CYS A 578 28.04 5.53 -0.15
CA CYS A 578 28.37 5.64 1.28
C CYS A 578 29.37 6.80 1.50
N ARG A 579 29.71 7.06 2.73
CA ARG A 579 30.76 8.03 3.10
C ARG A 579 31.89 7.30 3.81
N ALA A 580 33.10 7.86 3.78
CA ALA A 580 34.21 7.30 4.56
C ALA A 580 33.88 7.30 6.06
N ALA A 581 33.10 8.29 6.53
CA ALA A 581 32.61 8.39 7.91
C ALA A 581 31.66 7.25 8.33
N ASP A 582 31.02 6.56 7.38
CA ASP A 582 30.14 5.42 7.68
C ASP A 582 30.92 4.19 8.19
N PHE A 583 32.26 4.19 8.02
CA PHE A 583 33.14 3.11 8.44
C PHE A 583 33.96 3.50 9.67
N PRO A 584 34.22 2.58 10.59
CA PRO A 584 35.04 2.86 11.77
C PRO A 584 36.51 3.10 11.41
N ASP A 585 37.21 3.90 12.21
CA ASP A 585 38.67 4.06 12.11
C ASP A 585 39.36 2.75 12.51
N GLY A 586 40.10 2.19 11.56
CA GLY A 586 40.85 0.94 11.76
C GLY A 586 42.34 1.14 12.00
N LYS A 587 43.00 0.08 12.47
CA LYS A 587 44.47 -0.01 12.52
C LYS A 587 44.98 -0.80 11.33
N VAL A 588 46.20 -0.53 10.90
CA VAL A 588 46.88 -1.28 9.83
C VAL A 588 46.92 -2.80 10.12
N SER A 589 47.05 -3.15 11.42
CA SER A 589 47.05 -4.54 11.91
C SER A 589 45.67 -5.23 11.98
N GLN A 590 44.58 -4.55 11.58
CA GLN A 590 43.23 -5.14 11.47
C GLN A 590 42.93 -5.50 10.02
N MET A 591 42.02 -6.46 9.78
CA MET A 591 41.63 -6.85 8.39
C MET A 591 40.80 -5.78 7.70
N GLY A 592 40.08 -4.94 8.45
CA GLY A 592 39.11 -3.98 7.93
C GLY A 592 37.69 -4.55 7.82
N GLU A 593 36.81 -3.75 7.25
CA GLU A 593 35.38 -4.09 7.09
C GLU A 593 35.17 -4.85 5.75
N TYR A 594 34.39 -5.93 5.79
CA TYR A 594 34.01 -6.65 4.58
C TYR A 594 32.85 -5.91 3.89
N LEU A 595 33.11 -5.24 2.76
CA LEU A 595 32.17 -4.35 2.09
C LEU A 595 30.81 -4.97 1.77
N PRO A 596 30.72 -6.23 1.28
CA PRO A 596 29.43 -6.84 1.00
C PRO A 596 28.51 -6.88 2.22
N THR A 597 29.04 -7.19 3.39
CA THR A 597 28.25 -7.18 4.64
C THR A 597 28.00 -5.75 5.14
N ALA A 598 29.00 -4.88 5.11
CA ALA A 598 28.88 -3.52 5.61
C ALA A 598 27.88 -2.67 4.81
N LEU A 599 27.75 -2.91 3.50
CA LEU A 599 26.85 -2.20 2.61
C LEU A 599 25.54 -2.95 2.33
N GLY A 600 25.34 -4.15 2.88
CA GLY A 600 24.14 -4.96 2.66
C GLY A 600 23.97 -5.36 1.18
N MET A 601 25.04 -5.80 0.53
CA MET A 601 25.00 -6.24 -0.86
C MET A 601 24.20 -7.53 -1.02
N ASP A 602 23.74 -7.80 -2.24
CA ASP A 602 23.00 -9.02 -2.55
C ASP A 602 23.92 -10.27 -2.41
N GLU A 603 23.34 -11.44 -2.28
CA GLU A 603 24.09 -12.70 -2.19
C GLU A 603 24.97 -12.91 -3.45
N ASP A 604 26.24 -13.27 -3.25
CA ASP A 604 27.26 -13.41 -4.30
C ASP A 604 27.61 -12.14 -5.12
N GLU A 605 27.21 -10.95 -4.65
CA GLU A 605 27.60 -9.68 -5.26
C GLU A 605 28.99 -9.25 -4.76
N LYS A 606 29.86 -8.84 -5.68
CA LYS A 606 31.25 -8.44 -5.37
C LYS A 606 31.51 -6.99 -5.77
N PRO A 607 32.11 -6.18 -4.91
CA PRO A 607 32.60 -4.86 -5.28
C PRO A 607 33.83 -5.01 -6.20
N ILE A 608 33.79 -4.28 -7.32
CA ILE A 608 34.86 -4.31 -8.34
C ILE A 608 35.62 -3.01 -8.41
N PHE A 609 35.07 -1.90 -7.99
CA PHE A 609 35.68 -0.59 -8.05
C PHE A 609 35.20 0.34 -6.96
N LEU A 610 36.13 1.10 -6.37
CA LEU A 610 35.88 2.14 -5.37
C LEU A 610 36.27 3.51 -5.93
N ALA A 611 35.34 4.44 -6.00
CA ALA A 611 35.60 5.82 -6.35
C ALA A 611 35.47 6.73 -5.10
N VAL A 612 36.42 7.66 -4.95
CA VAL A 612 36.44 8.69 -3.90
C VAL A 612 36.10 10.04 -4.53
N LEU A 613 35.01 10.66 -4.11
CA LEU A 613 34.48 11.91 -4.66
C LEU A 613 34.91 13.12 -3.81
N GLU A 614 36.16 13.54 -3.92
CA GLU A 614 36.73 14.66 -3.12
C GLU A 614 36.09 16.02 -3.45
N ASN A 615 35.67 16.21 -4.69
CA ASN A 615 35.06 17.46 -5.17
C ASN A 615 33.56 17.28 -5.48
N GLY A 616 32.89 16.39 -4.79
CA GLY A 616 31.51 15.99 -5.09
C GLY A 616 31.41 15.26 -6.44
N TYR A 617 30.24 15.34 -7.07
CA TYR A 617 29.95 14.61 -8.31
C TYR A 617 30.50 15.32 -9.58
N LYS A 618 31.74 15.78 -9.54
CA LYS A 618 32.42 16.37 -10.70
C LYS A 618 33.20 15.29 -11.47
N GLY A 619 33.38 15.51 -12.79
CA GLY A 619 34.11 14.59 -13.65
C GLY A 619 33.25 13.48 -14.25
N TRP A 620 33.89 12.39 -14.62
CA TRP A 620 33.25 11.30 -15.39
C TRP A 620 33.71 9.93 -14.90
N PHE A 621 32.81 8.95 -15.04
CA PHE A 621 33.16 7.54 -14.99
C PHE A 621 33.33 7.02 -16.41
N LEU A 622 34.43 6.35 -16.68
CA LEU A 622 34.72 5.72 -17.95
C LEU A 622 34.66 4.20 -17.78
N PHE A 623 33.70 3.57 -18.44
CA PHE A 623 33.51 2.13 -18.46
C PHE A 623 34.02 1.61 -19.82
N CYS A 624 35.04 0.76 -19.84
CA CYS A 624 35.52 0.12 -21.04
C CYS A 624 35.10 -1.35 -21.08
N PHE A 625 34.44 -1.73 -22.18
CA PHE A 625 33.88 -3.07 -22.35
C PHE A 625 34.81 -3.93 -23.20
N ALA A 626 34.77 -5.25 -23.01
CA ALA A 626 35.59 -6.21 -23.68
C ALA A 626 35.55 -6.08 -25.22
N ASN A 627 34.44 -5.63 -25.78
CA ASN A 627 34.23 -5.46 -27.23
C ASN A 627 34.89 -4.20 -27.84
N GLY A 628 35.65 -3.43 -27.08
CA GLY A 628 36.35 -2.23 -27.57
C GLY A 628 35.53 -0.95 -27.55
N LYS A 629 34.34 -0.94 -26.93
CA LYS A 629 33.54 0.25 -26.68
C LYS A 629 33.83 0.81 -25.30
N CYS A 630 33.76 2.13 -25.16
CA CYS A 630 33.84 2.79 -23.87
C CYS A 630 32.65 3.75 -23.68
N ALA A 631 32.06 3.74 -22.50
CA ALA A 631 31.02 4.65 -22.10
C ALA A 631 31.55 5.67 -21.09
N LYS A 632 31.56 6.94 -21.46
CA LYS A 632 31.91 8.06 -20.58
C LYS A 632 30.66 8.68 -20.02
N ILE A 633 30.44 8.53 -18.71
CA ILE A 633 29.22 8.93 -18.00
C ILE A 633 29.56 10.06 -17.01
N PRO A 634 28.85 11.20 -17.00
CA PRO A 634 29.05 12.24 -15.99
C PRO A 634 28.83 11.70 -14.58
N ALA A 635 29.71 12.02 -13.64
CA ALA A 635 29.60 11.63 -12.24
C ALA A 635 28.30 12.16 -11.61
N GLU A 636 27.82 13.32 -12.05
CA GLU A 636 26.52 13.91 -11.64
C GLU A 636 25.33 12.96 -11.89
N SER A 637 25.40 12.06 -12.86
CA SER A 637 24.35 11.05 -13.11
C SER A 637 24.14 10.08 -11.94
N TYR A 638 25.09 10.00 -11.01
CA TYR A 638 25.02 9.19 -9.79
C TYR A 638 24.62 9.99 -8.55
N ALA A 639 24.49 11.32 -8.67
CA ALA A 639 23.91 12.16 -7.63
C ALA A 639 22.43 11.87 -7.48
N THR A 640 21.95 11.69 -6.25
CA THR A 640 20.54 11.44 -5.96
C THR A 640 20.00 12.52 -5.03
N LYS A 641 18.80 13.04 -5.32
CA LYS A 641 18.08 13.99 -4.44
C LYS A 641 17.59 13.36 -3.12
N GLN A 642 17.59 12.02 -3.04
CA GLN A 642 17.26 11.26 -1.84
C GLN A 642 18.48 10.44 -1.42
N ASN A 643 18.60 10.14 -0.13
CA ASN A 643 19.66 9.27 0.43
C ASN A 643 19.49 7.79 -0.01
N ARG A 644 19.39 7.54 -1.30
CA ARG A 644 19.39 6.18 -1.83
C ARG A 644 20.79 5.63 -1.78
N ARG A 645 20.99 4.63 -0.93
CA ARG A 645 22.29 3.97 -0.78
C ARG A 645 22.63 3.03 -1.93
N LYS A 646 21.66 2.51 -2.69
CA LYS A 646 21.82 1.54 -3.78
C LYS A 646 21.19 2.04 -5.07
N LEU A 647 21.93 2.05 -6.17
CA LEU A 647 21.45 2.37 -7.51
C LEU A 647 21.67 1.17 -8.43
N ILE A 648 20.61 0.71 -9.08
CA ILE A 648 20.62 -0.38 -10.07
C ILE A 648 20.91 0.18 -11.46
N LYS A 649 21.42 -0.66 -12.38
CA LYS A 649 21.81 -0.28 -13.76
C LYS A 649 22.81 0.87 -13.75
N ALA A 650 23.85 0.74 -12.94
CA ALA A 650 24.88 1.74 -12.81
C ALA A 650 25.77 1.84 -14.03
N TYR A 651 25.90 0.77 -14.81
CA TYR A 651 26.57 0.71 -16.11
C TYR A 651 25.92 -0.39 -16.97
N SER A 652 26.29 -0.48 -18.26
CA SER A 652 25.67 -1.40 -19.21
C SER A 652 25.95 -2.88 -18.90
N ASP A 653 24.90 -3.69 -18.98
CA ASP A 653 24.91 -5.15 -18.84
C ASP A 653 25.01 -5.92 -20.16
N LYS A 654 25.09 -5.19 -21.29
CA LYS A 654 25.06 -5.79 -22.64
C LYS A 654 26.37 -6.47 -23.03
N GLU A 655 27.48 -6.07 -22.42
CA GLU A 655 28.81 -6.55 -22.70
C GLU A 655 29.62 -6.66 -21.40
N ALA A 656 30.56 -7.57 -21.35
CA ALA A 656 31.44 -7.73 -20.21
C ALA A 656 32.26 -6.45 -19.96
N LEU A 657 32.26 -5.93 -18.75
CA LEU A 657 33.15 -4.85 -18.36
C LEU A 657 34.59 -5.37 -18.34
N ALA A 658 35.46 -4.71 -19.02
CA ALA A 658 36.89 -5.03 -18.99
C ALA A 658 37.60 -4.30 -17.86
N ASP A 659 37.32 -2.98 -17.73
CA ASP A 659 37.88 -2.14 -16.67
C ASP A 659 37.14 -0.82 -16.60
N MET A 660 37.35 -0.04 -15.52
CA MET A 660 36.75 1.28 -15.36
C MET A 660 37.66 2.26 -14.62
N LEU A 661 37.46 3.56 -14.89
CA LEU A 661 38.17 4.67 -14.20
C LEU A 661 37.20 5.77 -13.78
N TYR A 662 37.54 6.43 -12.69
CA TYR A 662 36.98 7.74 -12.32
C TYR A 662 37.94 8.85 -12.76
N LEU A 663 37.45 9.81 -13.51
CA LEU A 663 38.21 10.91 -14.14
C LEU A 663 37.66 12.23 -13.60
N PRO A 664 38.35 12.86 -12.63
CA PRO A 664 37.95 14.17 -12.12
C PRO A 664 38.00 15.26 -13.20
N GLU A 665 38.94 15.15 -14.14
CA GLU A 665 39.17 16.07 -15.24
C GLU A 665 39.49 15.29 -16.53
N GLU A 666 39.43 15.99 -17.67
CA GLU A 666 39.83 15.41 -18.95
C GLU A 666 41.34 15.14 -18.97
N THR A 667 41.70 13.92 -19.32
CA THR A 667 43.06 13.46 -19.30
C THR A 667 43.36 12.49 -20.46
N GLU A 668 44.59 12.03 -20.58
CA GLU A 668 44.98 10.99 -21.52
C GLU A 668 44.99 9.62 -20.84
N ILE A 669 44.31 8.66 -21.42
CA ILE A 669 44.23 7.27 -20.95
C ILE A 669 44.98 6.33 -21.87
N ALA A 670 45.42 5.22 -21.31
CA ALA A 670 46.05 4.13 -22.01
C ALA A 670 45.19 2.89 -22.00
N ILE A 671 44.86 2.32 -23.16
CA ILE A 671 44.07 1.09 -23.31
C ILE A 671 45.00 0.01 -23.90
N ARG A 672 45.15 -1.10 -23.17
CA ARG A 672 45.86 -2.29 -23.66
C ARG A 672 44.86 -3.35 -24.13
N THR A 673 45.29 -4.12 -25.13
CA THR A 673 44.51 -5.26 -25.62
C THR A 673 45.22 -6.57 -25.35
N SER A 674 44.46 -7.67 -25.31
CA SER A 674 44.99 -9.04 -25.19
C SER A 674 45.97 -9.43 -26.30
N ALA A 675 46.06 -8.64 -27.39
CA ALA A 675 47.02 -8.82 -28.49
C ALA A 675 48.30 -7.98 -28.34
N GLY A 676 48.56 -7.44 -27.15
CA GLY A 676 49.76 -6.62 -26.89
C GLY A 676 49.78 -5.28 -27.63
N ARG A 677 48.62 -4.70 -27.94
CA ARG A 677 48.52 -3.37 -28.52
C ARG A 677 48.21 -2.34 -27.48
N LEU A 678 48.81 -1.17 -27.60
CA LEU A 678 48.55 -0.01 -26.74
C LEU A 678 47.96 1.13 -27.58
N LEU A 679 47.01 1.83 -26.96
CA LEU A 679 46.37 3.00 -27.52
C LEU A 679 46.35 4.11 -26.48
N LEU A 680 46.90 5.29 -26.78
CA LEU A 680 46.77 6.48 -25.98
C LEU A 680 45.66 7.37 -26.54
N VAL A 681 44.67 7.68 -25.70
CA VAL A 681 43.45 8.44 -26.09
C VAL A 681 43.20 9.57 -25.11
N GLY A 682 43.07 10.78 -25.63
CA GLY A 682 42.53 11.88 -24.84
C GLY A 682 41.03 11.67 -24.57
N THR A 683 40.63 11.71 -23.32
CA THR A 683 39.23 11.42 -22.92
C THR A 683 38.22 12.40 -23.50
N ALA A 684 38.65 13.60 -23.88
CA ALA A 684 37.86 14.57 -24.64
C ALA A 684 37.35 14.06 -26.01
N GLN A 685 38.03 13.09 -26.60
CA GLN A 685 37.64 12.46 -27.88
C GLN A 685 36.51 11.45 -27.71
N ILE A 686 36.21 11.02 -26.46
CA ILE A 686 35.14 10.07 -26.13
C ILE A 686 33.90 10.85 -25.79
N ALA A 687 32.86 10.75 -26.64
CA ALA A 687 31.62 11.46 -26.42
C ALA A 687 30.92 10.99 -25.15
N ALA A 688 30.61 11.92 -24.22
CA ALA A 688 29.87 11.64 -23.01
C ALA A 688 28.43 11.18 -23.31
N LYS A 689 27.88 10.29 -22.47
CA LYS A 689 26.53 9.78 -22.54
C LYS A 689 25.78 10.16 -21.28
N THR A 690 24.52 10.55 -21.44
CA THR A 690 23.64 10.94 -20.31
C THR A 690 23.03 9.74 -19.60
N THR A 691 22.93 8.61 -20.29
CA THR A 691 22.30 7.39 -19.76
C THR A 691 23.36 6.47 -19.16
N LYS A 692 23.20 6.08 -17.90
CA LYS A 692 24.16 5.25 -17.14
C LYS A 692 24.41 3.89 -17.78
N ASP A 693 23.37 3.22 -18.29
CA ASP A 693 23.41 1.89 -18.91
C ASP A 693 23.79 1.93 -20.41
N SER A 694 24.43 3.01 -20.87
CA SER A 694 24.85 3.15 -22.26
C SER A 694 25.93 2.14 -22.62
N ALA A 695 25.80 1.48 -23.76
CA ALA A 695 26.82 0.60 -24.33
C ALA A 695 28.07 1.35 -24.87
N GLY A 696 28.10 2.69 -24.77
CA GLY A 696 29.22 3.52 -25.12
C GLY A 696 29.44 3.69 -26.64
N VAL A 697 30.63 4.20 -26.97
CA VAL A 697 31.10 4.42 -28.35
C VAL A 697 32.31 3.52 -28.64
N ALA A 698 32.50 3.15 -29.89
CA ALA A 698 33.70 2.38 -30.30
C ALA A 698 34.95 3.26 -30.15
N VAL A 699 35.92 2.80 -29.35
CA VAL A 699 37.19 3.47 -29.09
C VAL A 699 38.33 2.69 -29.73
N ILE A 700 38.29 1.38 -29.61
CA ILE A 700 39.33 0.53 -30.20
C ILE A 700 38.74 -0.49 -31.18
N THR A 701 39.39 -0.70 -32.30
CA THR A 701 39.03 -1.72 -33.29
C THR A 701 39.72 -3.03 -32.94
N LEU A 702 38.97 -4.02 -32.51
CA LEU A 702 39.44 -5.34 -32.12
C LEU A 702 39.21 -6.36 -33.24
N LYS A 703 40.15 -7.30 -33.41
CA LYS A 703 39.96 -8.48 -34.27
C LYS A 703 39.23 -9.58 -33.50
N LYS A 704 38.75 -10.60 -34.22
CA LYS A 704 38.07 -11.76 -33.60
C LYS A 704 38.97 -12.37 -32.51
N ASN A 705 38.42 -12.64 -31.34
CA ASN A 705 39.08 -13.15 -30.13
C ASN A 705 40.08 -12.17 -29.45
N GLN A 706 39.99 -10.88 -29.73
CA GLN A 706 40.71 -9.86 -28.97
C GLN A 706 39.75 -9.11 -28.08
N HIS A 707 40.24 -8.67 -26.92
CA HIS A 707 39.47 -7.86 -25.95
C HIS A 707 40.39 -6.79 -25.31
N ILE A 708 39.79 -5.82 -24.67
CA ILE A 708 40.53 -4.89 -23.80
C ILE A 708 40.98 -5.67 -22.58
N SER A 709 42.28 -5.59 -22.24
CA SER A 709 42.85 -6.27 -21.07
C SER A 709 43.12 -5.35 -19.90
N GLU A 710 43.35 -4.05 -20.14
CA GLU A 710 43.73 -3.10 -19.11
C GLU A 710 43.38 -1.67 -19.53
N LEU A 711 42.98 -0.85 -18.56
CA LEU A 711 42.73 0.57 -18.69
C LEU A 711 43.46 1.33 -17.58
N THR A 712 44.31 2.28 -17.94
CA THR A 712 45.06 3.08 -16.95
C THR A 712 45.21 4.53 -17.41
N LEU A 713 45.65 5.42 -16.53
CA LEU A 713 46.01 6.78 -16.88
C LEU A 713 47.36 6.75 -17.65
N ALA A 714 47.47 7.51 -18.74
CA ALA A 714 48.68 7.53 -19.55
C ALA A 714 49.92 8.00 -18.77
N GLU A 715 49.74 8.88 -17.78
CA GLU A 715 50.78 9.39 -16.90
C GLU A 715 51.45 8.32 -16.00
N LYS A 716 50.77 7.20 -15.79
CA LYS A 716 51.28 6.07 -15.00
C LYS A 716 52.18 5.15 -15.80
N LEU A 717 52.33 5.38 -17.12
CA LEU A 717 53.12 4.58 -17.99
C LEU A 717 54.41 5.34 -18.40
N GLU A 718 55.56 4.76 -18.14
CA GLU A 718 56.82 5.25 -18.64
C GLU A 718 57.07 4.68 -20.06
N LEU A 719 56.72 5.47 -21.06
CA LEU A 719 56.86 5.09 -22.48
C LEU A 719 58.02 5.87 -23.11
N ALA A 720 58.90 5.18 -23.86
CA ALA A 720 60.00 5.79 -24.55
C ALA A 720 59.54 6.74 -25.68
N ASP A 721 58.49 6.38 -26.38
CA ASP A 721 57.88 7.22 -27.45
C ASP A 721 56.34 7.21 -27.35
N PRO A 722 55.74 8.04 -26.50
CA PRO A 722 54.29 8.11 -26.36
C PRO A 722 53.57 8.51 -27.67
N HIS A 723 54.22 9.29 -28.55
CA HIS A 723 53.60 9.76 -29.78
C HIS A 723 53.20 8.63 -30.72
N ARG A 724 53.89 7.51 -30.67
CA ARG A 724 53.59 6.30 -31.45
C ARG A 724 52.22 5.69 -31.11
N TYR A 725 51.79 5.81 -29.87
CA TYR A 725 50.57 5.19 -29.34
C TYR A 725 49.39 6.14 -29.33
N ARG A 726 49.60 7.46 -29.50
CA ARG A 726 48.57 8.47 -29.59
C ARG A 726 47.80 8.39 -30.89
N VAL A 727 46.48 8.49 -30.77
CA VAL A 727 45.59 8.47 -31.92
C VAL A 727 44.90 9.83 -32.13
N ARG A 728 44.66 10.15 -33.41
CA ARG A 728 44.02 11.40 -33.82
C ARG A 728 42.48 11.28 -33.99
N SER A 729 42.01 10.06 -34.20
CA SER A 729 40.56 9.79 -34.41
C SER A 729 40.20 8.41 -33.89
N LEU A 730 38.98 8.26 -33.42
CA LEU A 730 38.39 7.03 -32.89
C LEU A 730 37.32 6.48 -33.86
N PRO A 731 37.16 5.14 -33.99
CA PRO A 731 37.94 4.08 -33.35
C PRO A 731 39.31 3.82 -34.05
N ALA A 732 40.29 3.34 -33.28
CA ALA A 732 41.64 3.04 -33.79
C ALA A 732 42.10 1.66 -33.38
N ALA A 733 43.06 1.06 -34.14
CA ALA A 733 43.54 -0.32 -33.88
C ALA A 733 44.65 -0.40 -32.82
N GLY A 734 45.19 0.74 -32.37
CA GLY A 734 46.36 0.78 -31.50
C GLY A 734 47.68 0.27 -32.17
N ALA A 735 48.80 0.60 -31.56
CA ALA A 735 50.10 0.14 -32.00
C ALA A 735 50.61 -1.04 -31.15
N ILE A 736 51.36 -1.95 -31.73
CA ILE A 736 51.98 -3.04 -30.98
C ILE A 736 53.00 -2.43 -29.99
N LEU A 737 52.95 -2.86 -28.73
CA LEU A 737 53.83 -2.43 -27.68
C LEU A 737 55.29 -2.89 -28.04
N ARG A 738 56.26 -1.97 -27.95
CA ARG A 738 57.66 -2.31 -28.15
C ARG A 738 58.24 -3.00 -26.92
N GLN A 739 59.29 -3.80 -27.10
CA GLN A 739 59.96 -4.45 -25.98
C GLN A 739 60.53 -3.46 -24.96
N GLU A 740 60.95 -2.28 -25.44
CA GLU A 740 61.46 -1.17 -24.61
C GLU A 740 60.38 -0.55 -23.68
N ASP A 741 59.12 -0.62 -24.12
CA ASP A 741 57.94 -0.10 -23.39
C ASP A 741 57.19 -1.22 -22.63
N SER A 742 57.70 -2.47 -22.66
CA SER A 742 57.04 -3.64 -22.08
C SER A 742 57.56 -4.04 -20.70
N THR A 743 58.41 -3.22 -20.07
CA THR A 743 58.91 -3.49 -18.73
C THR A 743 57.74 -3.55 -17.76
N GLU A 744 57.43 -4.75 -17.27
CA GLU A 744 56.62 -4.99 -16.08
C GLU A 744 57.34 -4.39 -14.85
N GLN A 745 57.21 -3.10 -14.61
CA GLN A 745 57.40 -2.61 -13.27
C GLN A 745 56.14 -2.90 -12.50
N MET A 746 56.14 -4.00 -11.76
CA MET A 746 55.30 -4.15 -10.59
C MET A 746 55.58 -2.96 -9.66
N SER A 747 54.80 -1.91 -9.75
CA SER A 747 54.81 -0.89 -8.70
C SER A 747 54.13 -1.48 -7.46
N LEU A 748 54.93 -2.02 -6.58
CA LEU A 748 54.68 -2.07 -5.16
C LEU A 748 54.56 -0.64 -4.68
N LEU A 749 53.29 -0.12 -4.53
CA LEU A 749 52.96 0.92 -3.56
C LEU A 749 51.44 1.01 -3.43
#